data_d873d95dfe8017ce21032f1e9614e557
#
_entry.id   d873d95dfe8017ce21032f1e9614e557
#
_cell.length_a   1.000
_cell.length_b   1.000
_cell.length_c   1.000
_cell.angle_alpha   90.00
_cell.angle_beta   90.00
_cell.angle_gamma   90.00
#
_symmetry.space_group_name_H-M   'P 1'
#
loop_
_entity.id
_entity.type
_entity.pdbx_description
1 polymer ?
#
loop_
_entity_poly.entity_id
_entity_poly.type
_entity_poly.pdbx_seq_one_letter_code
_entity_poly.pdbx_strand_id
1 'polypeptide(L)'
;MKRTIGAIYVMSVICKVILCRHTNERTHRHIYSNRYQEYQFIKSESLFINENEIINPVKKTDRSDTHRLRHHHDEIYWPVKKEAIVEGDLVLGALMMVHEREDSVTCGPIMPQGGVQAVEAMLYTLDRLNYAKEKLLPNISLGAHILDDCDKDTYGLEMAVDFIKGSISNIDGAEYHCNRTQVRKVISGVVGAPSSVTSIQVANLLRLFKIPQVSFFSTSPELSNKQRFEYFSRTIPSDHYQVKAMVDIVLQMEWSYISIIYEESNYGIKAFEELEELLAENNICIAVKEKLVKDSGVARESTYDNIVLKLQTKPRAKGCIIFGSDQEVAELMRAVRRLNATGSFSWIGSDGWSARWSVSDGNEAEVEGTLSVQPQANPVRGFKEYFLSLNVENNPRNPWFVEFWEHHFSCRYPNSSKTPYNIRYTKNCTGKEKLTEENIVFEDQLQFVSDAVMAFAYAIRDMHDDLCNGRAGLCDEMKPTKGPELLKYLRKVHFEGLSGDSFHFDSNGDAPARYNIIHFKQVAAGKYQWVRVGEYVEGKIRLNMSEVQFKLGQPKPPESVCSLECDLGQAKKYVEGESCCWHCFNCTQYQIRHPSDPTQCIVCPQGTVPDPRHIRCNPIPEEYLQPDSGWAIGAMALSSTGVLVTLFVLGVFIKYNTTPVVRASGRELSYTLLAGILMCYCVTYALILRPSDIACGVQRFGAGFCFTVVYAALLTKTNRISRIFKAGKHSAKRPNFISPRSQIIICTGLVGVQILINGVWMIISPAKAIHHYPTREDNLLVCSSYIDASYMIAFTYPIFLIIVCTVYAVLTRKIPEAFNESKHIEIQKRTRLKAGTCQ
;
A
#
# COMPACT_ATOMS: atom_id res chain seq x y z
N MET A 1 50.34 68.17 -11.14
CA MET A 1 50.43 67.56 -9.79
C MET A 1 49.19 67.61 -8.96
N LYS A 2 48.41 68.78 -8.93
CA LYS A 2 47.11 68.75 -8.19
C LYS A 2 46.09 67.72 -8.74
N ARG A 3 46.07 67.45 -10.04
CA ARG A 3 45.13 66.48 -10.66
C ARG A 3 45.48 65.00 -10.47
N THR A 4 46.79 64.68 -10.29
CA THR A 4 47.22 63.30 -10.07
C THR A 4 46.95 62.79 -8.64
N ILE A 5 46.92 63.67 -7.67
CA ILE A 5 46.59 63.31 -6.27
C ILE A 5 45.07 63.11 -6.12
N GLY A 6 44.27 63.89 -6.88
CA GLY A 6 42.85 63.65 -6.95
C GLY A 6 42.44 62.29 -7.53
N ALA A 7 43.18 61.79 -8.53
CA ALA A 7 42.95 60.47 -9.11
C ALA A 7 43.20 59.29 -8.11
N ILE A 8 44.19 59.42 -7.22
CA ILE A 8 44.44 58.41 -6.17
C ILE A 8 43.30 58.41 -5.13
N TYR A 9 42.69 59.59 -4.89
CA TYR A 9 41.56 59.71 -3.97
C TYR A 9 40.31 59.02 -4.52
N VAL A 10 40.03 59.21 -5.80
CA VAL A 10 38.90 58.57 -6.51
C VAL A 10 39.06 57.07 -6.48
N MET A 11 40.28 56.52 -6.68
CA MET A 11 40.51 55.06 -6.61
C MET A 11 40.31 54.50 -5.22
N SER A 12 40.69 55.24 -4.13
CA SER A 12 40.44 54.83 -2.75
C SER A 12 38.97 54.82 -2.38
N VAL A 13 38.18 55.71 -2.99
CA VAL A 13 36.70 55.78 -2.83
C VAL A 13 36.02 54.67 -3.60
N ILE A 14 36.48 54.36 -4.84
CA ILE A 14 35.93 53.28 -5.66
C ILE A 14 36.17 51.91 -5.01
N CYS A 15 37.31 51.63 -4.45
CA CYS A 15 37.60 50.40 -3.69
C CYS A 15 36.68 50.25 -2.46
N LYS A 16 36.31 51.38 -1.77
CA LYS A 16 35.41 51.31 -0.62
C LYS A 16 33.93 51.16 -1.04
N VAL A 17 33.51 51.76 -2.14
CA VAL A 17 32.14 51.66 -2.63
C VAL A 17 31.83 50.30 -3.22
N ILE A 18 32.79 49.65 -3.90
CA ILE A 18 32.65 48.31 -4.44
C ILE A 18 32.62 47.27 -3.30
N LEU A 19 33.36 47.47 -2.18
CA LEU A 19 33.39 46.59 -1.04
C LEU A 19 32.20 46.71 -0.05
N CYS A 20 31.60 47.93 0.06
CA CYS A 20 30.52 48.16 1.04
C CYS A 20 29.10 47.96 0.52
N ARG A 21 28.86 47.92 -0.78
CA ARG A 21 27.48 47.85 -1.32
C ARG A 21 26.94 46.45 -1.55
N HIS A 22 27.76 45.41 -1.54
CA HIS A 22 27.29 44.00 -1.63
C HIS A 22 26.62 43.48 -0.35
N THR A 23 26.72 44.20 0.76
CA THR A 23 26.11 43.78 2.05
C THR A 23 24.80 44.50 2.39
N ASN A 24 24.37 45.51 1.65
CA ASN A 24 23.23 46.34 2.09
C ASN A 24 21.97 46.24 1.22
N GLU A 25 21.99 45.55 0.07
CA GLU A 25 20.75 45.43 -0.76
C GLU A 25 19.93 44.17 -0.47
N ARG A 26 20.40 43.24 0.37
CA ARG A 26 19.66 41.99 0.66
C ARG A 26 18.87 41.94 1.97
N THR A 27 18.94 42.95 2.81
CA THR A 27 18.18 42.99 4.08
C THR A 27 16.74 43.50 3.92
N HIS A 28 16.33 43.95 2.75
CA HIS A 28 14.98 44.48 2.55
C HIS A 28 13.95 43.56 1.88
N ARG A 29 14.32 42.34 1.49
CA ARG A 29 13.38 41.37 0.89
C ARG A 29 12.85 40.28 1.83
N HIS A 30 13.33 40.15 3.06
CA HIS A 30 12.92 39.11 3.99
C HIS A 30 11.89 39.50 5.07
N ILE A 31 11.25 40.67 4.98
CA ILE A 31 10.30 41.12 6.03
C ILE A 31 8.83 40.91 5.63
N TYR A 32 8.49 40.42 4.43
CA TYR A 32 7.10 40.30 3.98
C TYR A 32 6.62 38.84 3.73
N SER A 33 7.18 37.82 4.36
CA SER A 33 6.68 36.44 4.19
C SER A 33 6.35 35.65 5.47
N ASN A 34 6.32 36.31 6.65
CA ASN A 34 5.98 35.58 7.90
C ASN A 34 4.83 36.28 8.64
N ARG A 35 3.64 36.27 8.02
CA ARG A 35 2.40 36.60 8.77
C ARG A 35 1.19 35.98 8.06
N TYR A 36 1.06 34.59 8.10
CA TYR A 36 -0.20 33.87 7.88
C TYR A 36 0.05 32.39 8.22
N GLN A 37 0.11 32.02 9.48
CA GLN A 37 -0.20 30.69 9.99
C GLN A 37 -0.16 30.69 11.53
N GLU A 38 -1.16 31.30 12.10
CA GLU A 38 -1.53 31.02 13.49
C GLU A 38 -3.03 31.32 13.58
N TYR A 39 -3.86 30.29 13.48
CA TYR A 39 -5.21 30.18 14.06
C TYR A 39 -5.80 28.87 13.58
N GLN A 40 -5.79 27.85 14.42
CA GLN A 40 -6.88 26.95 14.72
C GLN A 40 -6.35 25.68 15.44
N PHE A 41 -6.25 25.79 16.71
CA PHE A 41 -6.34 24.65 17.63
C PHE A 41 -7.39 25.03 18.67
N ILE A 42 -8.60 24.52 18.51
CA ILE A 42 -9.61 24.50 19.58
C ILE A 42 -10.15 23.09 19.69
N LYS A 43 -9.78 22.47 20.79
CA LYS A 43 -10.51 21.56 21.69
C LYS A 43 -11.64 20.70 21.09
N SER A 44 -11.46 19.38 21.20
CA SER A 44 -12.56 18.48 21.50
C SER A 44 -12.30 17.79 22.83
N GLU A 45 -13.05 18.15 23.83
CA GLU A 45 -13.12 17.50 25.13
C GLU A 45 -13.93 16.21 25.05
N SER A 46 -13.38 15.18 25.64
CA SER A 46 -13.98 13.90 25.94
C SER A 46 -15.21 14.01 26.83
N LEU A 47 -16.31 13.40 26.43
CA LEU A 47 -17.44 13.07 27.31
C LEU A 47 -17.36 11.58 27.71
N PHE A 48 -16.93 11.35 28.94
CA PHE A 48 -17.17 10.12 29.66
C PHE A 48 -18.64 10.14 30.15
N ILE A 49 -19.41 9.12 29.78
CA ILE A 49 -20.70 8.83 30.43
C ILE A 49 -20.53 7.62 31.33
N ASN A 50 -20.82 7.84 32.59
CA ASN A 50 -20.82 6.88 33.68
C ASN A 50 -21.95 5.84 33.52
N GLU A 51 -21.59 4.57 33.62
CA GLU A 51 -22.51 3.51 34.01
C GLU A 51 -22.83 3.65 35.52
N ASN A 52 -24.10 3.77 35.85
CA ASN A 52 -24.71 3.24 37.07
C ASN A 52 -26.13 3.80 37.16
N GLU A 53 -27.14 3.01 36.75
CA GLU A 53 -28.48 3.08 37.33
C GLU A 53 -29.04 1.68 37.57
N ILE A 54 -29.40 1.56 38.78
CA ILE A 54 -29.82 0.42 39.58
C ILE A 54 -31.21 -0.07 39.16
N ILE A 55 -31.33 -1.38 39.03
CA ILE A 55 -32.57 -2.13 38.87
C ILE A 55 -33.33 -2.13 40.21
N ASN A 56 -34.57 -1.71 40.20
CA ASN A 56 -35.55 -1.99 41.26
C ASN A 56 -36.70 -2.86 40.73
N PRO A 57 -37.11 -3.86 41.51
CA PRO A 57 -38.08 -4.87 41.06
C PRO A 57 -39.51 -4.43 41.35
N VAL A 58 -40.40 -4.57 40.34
CA VAL A 58 -41.83 -4.37 40.53
C VAL A 58 -42.52 -5.67 40.93
N LYS A 59 -43.32 -5.52 41.97
CA LYS A 59 -44.12 -6.53 42.67
C LYS A 59 -45.14 -7.23 41.78
N LYS A 60 -45.30 -8.53 42.02
CA LYS A 60 -46.48 -9.34 41.68
C LYS A 60 -47.72 -8.75 42.36
N THR A 61 -48.82 -8.62 41.56
CA THR A 61 -50.16 -8.64 42.11
C THR A 61 -51.00 -9.64 41.34
N ASP A 62 -51.44 -10.66 42.04
CA ASP A 62 -52.51 -11.55 41.67
C ASP A 62 -53.84 -10.77 41.52
N ARG A 63 -54.60 -11.13 40.49
CA ARG A 63 -56.06 -11.42 40.63
C ARG A 63 -56.64 -12.03 39.37
N SER A 64 -57.18 -13.21 39.61
CA SER A 64 -58.19 -14.00 38.92
C SER A 64 -59.29 -13.17 38.24
N ASP A 65 -59.69 -13.54 37.04
CA ASP A 65 -60.92 -14.30 36.72
C ASP A 65 -61.28 -14.25 35.23
N THR A 66 -61.59 -15.48 34.76
CA THR A 66 -62.65 -15.81 33.76
C THR A 66 -62.57 -15.23 32.34
N HIS A 67 -62.21 -16.02 31.35
CA HIS A 67 -63.12 -16.69 30.40
C HIS A 67 -62.31 -17.68 29.55
N ARG A 68 -62.57 -18.97 29.76
CA ARG A 68 -62.16 -20.04 28.85
C ARG A 68 -62.81 -19.86 27.51
N LEU A 69 -62.09 -19.34 26.55
CA LEU A 69 -62.27 -19.70 25.16
C LEU A 69 -61.12 -20.65 24.83
N ARG A 70 -61.42 -21.94 24.88
CA ARG A 70 -60.59 -23.00 24.30
C ARG A 70 -60.58 -22.78 22.75
N HIS A 71 -59.59 -22.01 22.29
CA HIS A 71 -59.07 -22.24 20.93
C HIS A 71 -58.17 -23.46 21.07
N HIS A 72 -58.62 -24.58 20.53
CA HIS A 72 -57.73 -25.65 20.10
C HIS A 72 -56.80 -25.06 19.02
N HIS A 73 -55.69 -24.48 19.45
CA HIS A 73 -54.51 -24.44 18.61
C HIS A 73 -54.08 -25.89 18.52
N ASP A 74 -54.30 -26.51 17.32
CA ASP A 74 -53.57 -27.69 16.94
C ASP A 74 -52.10 -27.35 17.04
N GLU A 75 -51.40 -27.73 18.14
CA GLU A 75 -49.97 -27.57 18.28
C GLU A 75 -49.33 -28.41 17.17
N ILE A 76 -48.68 -27.72 16.21
CA ILE A 76 -47.94 -28.37 15.15
C ILE A 76 -46.66 -28.94 15.79
N TYR A 77 -46.59 -30.24 15.88
CA TYR A 77 -45.35 -30.94 16.27
C TYR A 77 -44.34 -30.84 15.11
N TRP A 78 -43.29 -30.07 15.22
CA TRP A 78 -42.29 -29.82 14.20
C TRP A 78 -40.88 -29.80 14.82
N PRO A 79 -39.81 -30.42 14.19
CA PRO A 79 -39.93 -31.24 12.97
C PRO A 79 -40.49 -32.63 13.26
N VAL A 80 -41.11 -33.19 12.27
CA VAL A 80 -41.44 -34.62 12.27
C VAL A 80 -40.23 -35.36 11.74
N LYS A 81 -39.61 -36.23 12.55
CA LYS A 81 -38.50 -37.06 12.08
C LYS A 81 -39.00 -37.95 10.95
N LYS A 82 -38.41 -37.74 9.77
CA LYS A 82 -38.61 -38.57 8.58
C LYS A 82 -37.31 -39.27 8.25
N GLU A 83 -37.41 -40.47 7.69
CA GLU A 83 -36.25 -41.23 7.26
C GLU A 83 -36.57 -41.89 5.90
N ALA A 84 -35.57 -41.90 4.98
CA ALA A 84 -35.65 -42.62 3.74
C ALA A 84 -34.80 -43.90 3.86
N ILE A 85 -35.43 -45.05 3.69
CA ILE A 85 -34.77 -46.33 3.83
C ILE A 85 -34.79 -47.04 2.46
N VAL A 86 -33.61 -47.43 1.99
CA VAL A 86 -33.40 -48.30 0.84
C VAL A 86 -32.79 -49.57 1.36
N GLU A 87 -33.51 -50.71 1.17
CA GLU A 87 -33.02 -52.01 1.60
C GLU A 87 -31.83 -52.46 0.79
N GLY A 88 -30.84 -53.11 1.45
CA GLY A 88 -29.63 -53.65 0.82
C GLY A 88 -28.89 -54.63 1.73
N ASP A 89 -27.93 -55.38 1.20
CA ASP A 89 -27.08 -56.28 1.97
C ASP A 89 -26.10 -55.52 2.84
N LEU A 90 -25.55 -54.43 2.32
CA LEU A 90 -24.76 -53.42 3.02
C LEU A 90 -25.48 -52.09 3.00
N VAL A 91 -25.54 -51.40 4.15
CA VAL A 91 -26.29 -50.16 4.27
C VAL A 91 -25.33 -49.00 4.57
N LEU A 92 -25.47 -47.91 3.80
CA LEU A 92 -24.82 -46.65 4.05
C LEU A 92 -25.76 -45.74 4.86
N GLY A 93 -25.23 -45.08 5.89
CA GLY A 93 -25.91 -43.97 6.50
C GLY A 93 -25.77 -42.73 5.61
N ALA A 94 -26.73 -41.82 5.66
CA ALA A 94 -26.55 -40.50 5.02
C ALA A 94 -27.19 -39.39 5.85
N LEU A 95 -26.45 -38.29 6.00
CA LEU A 95 -26.96 -37.02 6.51
C LEU A 95 -27.09 -36.05 5.36
N MET A 96 -28.28 -35.54 5.15
CA MET A 96 -28.62 -34.63 4.05
C MET A 96 -29.29 -33.36 4.62
N MET A 97 -28.97 -32.22 4.08
CA MET A 97 -29.53 -30.93 4.43
C MET A 97 -30.83 -30.71 3.66
N VAL A 98 -31.91 -31.46 4.05
CA VAL A 98 -33.17 -31.41 3.32
C VAL A 98 -33.94 -30.12 3.62
N HIS A 99 -33.84 -29.64 4.86
CA HIS A 99 -34.40 -28.37 5.29
C HIS A 99 -33.28 -27.35 5.60
N GLU A 100 -33.61 -26.10 5.40
CA GLU A 100 -32.77 -24.98 5.81
C GLU A 100 -32.66 -24.90 7.34
N ARG A 101 -31.64 -24.23 7.82
CA ARG A 101 -31.53 -23.92 9.24
C ARG A 101 -32.50 -22.81 9.62
N GLU A 102 -33.09 -22.91 10.82
CA GLU A 102 -33.84 -21.85 11.45
C GLU A 102 -33.68 -21.92 12.97
N ASP A 103 -33.43 -20.78 13.61
CA ASP A 103 -33.13 -20.75 15.06
C ASP A 103 -34.41 -20.75 15.93
N SER A 104 -35.50 -20.24 15.39
CA SER A 104 -36.79 -20.21 16.08
C SER A 104 -37.46 -21.59 16.21
N VAL A 105 -37.15 -22.48 15.26
CA VAL A 105 -37.58 -23.90 15.22
C VAL A 105 -36.40 -24.79 14.83
N THR A 106 -36.51 -26.09 15.01
CA THR A 106 -35.39 -27.01 14.73
C THR A 106 -35.05 -27.09 13.25
N CYS A 107 -36.04 -27.09 12.36
CA CYS A 107 -35.86 -27.17 10.90
C CYS A 107 -36.64 -26.05 10.22
N GLY A 108 -36.02 -25.36 9.28
CA GLY A 108 -36.56 -24.32 8.43
C GLY A 108 -37.37 -24.86 7.25
N PRO A 109 -37.59 -24.03 6.22
CA PRO A 109 -38.26 -24.46 5.01
C PRO A 109 -37.47 -25.55 4.25
N ILE A 110 -38.15 -26.25 3.36
CA ILE A 110 -37.51 -27.28 2.53
C ILE A 110 -36.54 -26.63 1.52
N MET A 111 -35.38 -27.26 1.30
CA MET A 111 -34.32 -26.82 0.40
C MET A 111 -34.39 -27.59 -0.92
N PRO A 112 -34.86 -26.97 -2.03
CA PRO A 112 -35.02 -27.66 -3.31
C PRO A 112 -33.73 -28.09 -3.98
N GLN A 113 -32.71 -27.23 -4.00
CA GLN A 113 -31.44 -27.47 -4.71
C GLN A 113 -30.51 -28.41 -3.92
N GLY A 114 -29.79 -27.91 -2.96
CA GLY A 114 -28.79 -28.64 -2.19
C GLY A 114 -29.34 -29.75 -1.27
N GLY A 115 -30.66 -29.72 -0.99
CA GLY A 115 -31.32 -30.68 -0.12
C GLY A 115 -32.01 -31.82 -0.88
N VAL A 116 -33.22 -31.55 -1.42
CA VAL A 116 -34.03 -32.59 -2.06
C VAL A 116 -33.34 -33.21 -3.27
N GLN A 117 -32.67 -32.40 -4.10
CA GLN A 117 -31.92 -32.92 -5.26
C GLN A 117 -30.74 -33.78 -4.84
N ALA A 118 -30.06 -33.47 -3.71
CA ALA A 118 -28.98 -34.31 -3.17
C ALA A 118 -29.47 -35.65 -2.72
N VAL A 119 -30.63 -35.75 -2.02
CA VAL A 119 -31.27 -37.02 -1.67
C VAL A 119 -31.58 -37.83 -2.94
N GLU A 120 -32.17 -37.23 -3.96
CA GLU A 120 -32.49 -37.87 -5.22
C GLU A 120 -31.25 -38.32 -5.99
N ALA A 121 -30.15 -37.52 -5.96
CA ALA A 121 -28.88 -37.90 -6.58
C ALA A 121 -28.29 -39.16 -5.92
N MET A 122 -28.37 -39.27 -4.58
CA MET A 122 -27.96 -40.47 -3.88
C MET A 122 -28.84 -41.68 -4.26
N LEU A 123 -30.18 -41.50 -4.27
CA LEU A 123 -31.13 -42.58 -4.64
C LEU A 123 -30.90 -43.03 -6.08
N TYR A 124 -30.70 -42.09 -7.00
CA TYR A 124 -30.40 -42.35 -8.42
C TYR A 124 -29.09 -43.15 -8.57
N THR A 125 -28.06 -42.72 -7.85
CA THR A 125 -26.75 -43.41 -7.90
C THR A 125 -26.84 -44.83 -7.38
N LEU A 126 -27.56 -45.05 -6.27
CA LEU A 126 -27.82 -46.42 -5.76
C LEU A 126 -28.58 -47.28 -6.77
N ASP A 127 -29.58 -46.72 -7.45
CA ASP A 127 -30.31 -47.43 -8.53
C ASP A 127 -29.38 -47.80 -9.69
N ARG A 128 -28.50 -46.87 -10.10
CA ARG A 128 -27.50 -47.14 -11.15
C ARG A 128 -26.53 -48.27 -10.77
N LEU A 129 -26.14 -48.33 -9.50
CA LEU A 129 -25.23 -49.36 -8.97
C LEU A 129 -25.92 -50.71 -8.85
N ASN A 130 -27.14 -50.76 -8.31
CA ASN A 130 -27.86 -52.00 -8.01
C ASN A 130 -28.51 -52.63 -9.23
N TYR A 131 -29.00 -51.81 -10.20
CA TYR A 131 -29.80 -52.33 -11.35
C TYR A 131 -29.07 -52.20 -12.70
N ALA A 132 -27.78 -51.85 -12.73
CA ALA A 132 -27.00 -51.88 -13.96
C ALA A 132 -26.91 -53.30 -14.56
N LYS A 133 -26.81 -53.38 -15.90
CA LYS A 133 -26.61 -54.66 -16.61
C LYS A 133 -25.30 -55.34 -16.19
N GLU A 134 -24.25 -54.60 -16.07
CA GLU A 134 -22.95 -55.00 -15.51
C GLU A 134 -22.87 -54.47 -14.09
N LYS A 135 -23.13 -55.32 -13.11
CA LYS A 135 -23.15 -54.92 -11.69
C LYS A 135 -21.72 -54.76 -11.19
N LEU A 136 -21.46 -53.58 -10.60
CA LEU A 136 -20.17 -53.32 -9.93
C LEU A 136 -19.93 -54.28 -8.77
N LEU A 137 -20.99 -54.69 -8.05
CA LEU A 137 -20.96 -55.60 -6.91
C LEU A 137 -21.79 -56.86 -7.26
N PRO A 138 -21.16 -57.97 -7.60
CA PRO A 138 -21.86 -59.23 -7.98
C PRO A 138 -22.66 -59.80 -6.80
N ASN A 139 -24.01 -59.86 -6.96
CA ASN A 139 -24.95 -60.38 -5.96
C ASN A 139 -24.87 -59.69 -4.57
N ILE A 140 -24.42 -58.42 -4.53
CA ILE A 140 -24.46 -57.57 -3.34
C ILE A 140 -25.25 -56.35 -3.71
N SER A 141 -26.23 -55.98 -2.87
CA SER A 141 -27.02 -54.75 -3.01
C SER A 141 -26.61 -53.72 -1.97
N LEU A 142 -26.47 -52.44 -2.41
CA LEU A 142 -26.23 -51.34 -1.51
C LEU A 142 -27.55 -50.67 -1.12
N GLY A 143 -27.82 -50.60 0.19
CA GLY A 143 -28.93 -49.88 0.77
C GLY A 143 -28.48 -48.56 1.37
N ALA A 144 -29.48 -47.78 1.80
CA ALA A 144 -29.23 -46.52 2.47
C ALA A 144 -30.21 -46.24 3.60
N HIS A 145 -29.76 -45.55 4.65
CA HIS A 145 -30.56 -44.96 5.71
C HIS A 145 -30.27 -43.47 5.71
N ILE A 146 -31.17 -42.67 5.15
CA ILE A 146 -30.99 -41.25 4.91
C ILE A 146 -31.80 -40.48 5.94
N LEU A 147 -31.16 -39.54 6.62
CA LEU A 147 -31.72 -38.63 7.60
C LEU A 147 -31.44 -37.18 7.22
N ASP A 148 -32.30 -36.29 7.68
CA ASP A 148 -32.16 -34.85 7.53
C ASP A 148 -31.40 -34.25 8.73
N ASP A 149 -30.42 -33.40 8.50
CA ASP A 149 -29.67 -32.70 9.55
C ASP A 149 -30.15 -31.28 9.76
N CYS A 150 -31.06 -30.77 8.93
CA CYS A 150 -31.63 -29.42 8.96
C CYS A 150 -30.56 -28.32 9.04
N ASP A 151 -29.37 -28.53 8.47
CA ASP A 151 -28.19 -27.68 8.57
C ASP A 151 -27.87 -27.22 10.00
N LYS A 152 -28.23 -28.06 11.00
CA LYS A 152 -28.02 -27.77 12.42
C LYS A 152 -27.16 -28.84 13.05
N ASP A 153 -25.99 -28.47 13.53
CA ASP A 153 -24.97 -29.40 14.02
C ASP A 153 -25.47 -30.27 15.19
N THR A 154 -26.22 -29.68 16.12
CA THR A 154 -26.80 -30.40 17.25
C THR A 154 -27.84 -31.41 16.84
N TYR A 155 -28.71 -31.06 15.88
CA TYR A 155 -29.72 -31.96 15.34
C TYR A 155 -29.10 -33.04 14.44
N GLY A 156 -28.14 -32.63 13.57
CA GLY A 156 -27.37 -33.58 12.76
C GLY A 156 -26.60 -34.59 13.61
N LEU A 157 -26.03 -34.17 14.76
CA LEU A 157 -25.40 -35.09 15.70
C LEU A 157 -26.39 -36.06 16.33
N GLU A 158 -27.61 -35.59 16.70
CA GLU A 158 -28.69 -36.42 17.21
C GLU A 158 -29.11 -37.49 16.18
N MET A 159 -29.23 -37.09 14.91
CA MET A 159 -29.54 -38.00 13.81
C MET A 159 -28.42 -39.03 13.60
N ALA A 160 -27.14 -38.59 13.69
CA ALA A 160 -25.99 -39.49 13.54
C ALA A 160 -25.92 -40.60 14.60
N VAL A 161 -26.52 -40.39 15.79
CA VAL A 161 -26.63 -41.43 16.82
C VAL A 161 -27.41 -42.63 16.32
N ASP A 162 -28.35 -42.48 15.39
CA ASP A 162 -29.09 -43.60 14.81
C ASP A 162 -28.19 -44.57 14.01
N PHE A 163 -27.13 -44.04 13.38
CA PHE A 163 -26.18 -44.84 12.64
C PHE A 163 -25.35 -45.76 13.54
N ILE A 164 -25.08 -45.37 14.78
CA ILE A 164 -24.26 -46.12 15.71
C ILE A 164 -25.07 -47.13 16.54
N LYS A 165 -26.40 -47.01 16.60
CA LYS A 165 -27.28 -47.93 17.38
C LYS A 165 -27.11 -49.38 16.99
N GLY A 166 -26.94 -49.67 15.68
CA GLY A 166 -26.64 -51.03 15.18
C GLY A 166 -25.23 -51.52 15.52
N SER A 167 -24.28 -50.62 15.69
CA SER A 167 -22.87 -50.92 16.00
C SER A 167 -22.61 -51.13 17.49
N ILE A 168 -23.39 -50.50 18.37
CA ILE A 168 -23.27 -50.62 19.83
C ILE A 168 -23.55 -52.06 20.28
N SER A 169 -24.54 -52.72 19.66
CA SER A 169 -24.87 -54.12 19.97
C SER A 169 -23.75 -55.12 19.68
N ASN A 170 -22.72 -54.75 18.90
CA ASN A 170 -21.60 -55.58 18.51
C ASN A 170 -20.32 -55.36 19.33
N ILE A 171 -20.27 -54.41 20.24
CA ILE A 171 -19.05 -54.07 20.99
C ILE A 171 -18.79 -55.01 22.17
N ASP A 172 -19.83 -55.54 22.78
CA ASP A 172 -19.66 -56.28 24.06
C ASP A 172 -20.13 -57.75 24.07
N GLY A 173 -20.50 -58.41 22.97
CA GLY A 173 -21.03 -59.77 23.02
C GLY A 173 -22.21 -59.93 23.98
N ALA A 174 -22.81 -58.86 24.46
CA ALA A 174 -23.96 -58.86 25.35
C ALA A 174 -25.23 -59.12 24.52
N GLU A 175 -25.82 -60.31 24.68
CA GLU A 175 -27.14 -60.60 24.19
C GLU A 175 -28.17 -59.71 24.93
N TYR A 176 -28.41 -58.48 24.41
CA TYR A 176 -29.59 -57.72 24.79
C TYR A 176 -30.81 -58.42 24.16
N HIS A 177 -31.65 -59.03 24.95
CA HIS A 177 -32.99 -59.49 24.56
C HIS A 177 -33.91 -58.29 24.23
N CYS A 178 -33.66 -57.65 23.07
CA CYS A 178 -34.56 -56.74 22.46
C CYS A 178 -35.56 -57.50 21.60
N ASN A 179 -36.83 -57.12 21.67
CA ASN A 179 -37.93 -57.64 20.92
C ASN A 179 -37.57 -57.85 19.45
N ARG A 180 -37.71 -59.08 18.91
CA ARG A 180 -37.16 -59.57 17.63
C ARG A 180 -37.65 -58.87 16.38
N THR A 181 -38.31 -57.75 16.44
CA THR A 181 -38.99 -57.11 15.30
C THR A 181 -38.24 -55.92 14.69
N GLN A 182 -37.08 -55.48 15.24
CA GLN A 182 -36.23 -54.45 14.65
C GLN A 182 -34.76 -54.72 14.89
N VAL A 183 -34.21 -55.66 14.13
CA VAL A 183 -32.73 -55.72 14.00
C VAL A 183 -32.29 -54.61 13.04
N ARG A 184 -31.79 -53.54 13.56
CA ARG A 184 -31.17 -52.47 12.77
C ARG A 184 -29.87 -53.03 12.14
N LYS A 185 -29.73 -52.87 10.84
CA LYS A 185 -28.51 -53.29 10.11
C LYS A 185 -27.35 -52.40 10.53
N VAL A 186 -26.15 -52.94 10.62
CA VAL A 186 -24.93 -52.21 10.89
C VAL A 186 -24.62 -51.29 9.71
N ILE A 187 -24.37 -50.00 9.94
CA ILE A 187 -23.99 -49.03 8.92
C ILE A 187 -22.52 -49.24 8.53
N SER A 188 -22.21 -49.46 7.27
CA SER A 188 -20.86 -49.69 6.75
C SER A 188 -20.03 -48.42 6.63
N GLY A 189 -20.67 -47.28 6.32
CA GLY A 189 -20.07 -45.95 6.23
C GLY A 189 -21.16 -44.89 6.17
N VAL A 190 -20.79 -43.61 6.27
CA VAL A 190 -21.73 -42.47 6.26
C VAL A 190 -21.39 -41.51 5.14
N VAL A 191 -22.36 -41.16 4.31
CA VAL A 191 -22.32 -40.11 3.29
C VAL A 191 -22.83 -38.79 3.92
N GLY A 192 -22.07 -37.71 3.84
CA GLY A 192 -22.42 -36.43 4.48
C GLY A 192 -21.59 -36.17 5.77
N ALA A 193 -21.90 -35.18 6.57
CA ALA A 193 -22.94 -34.20 6.41
C ALA A 193 -22.54 -33.14 5.34
N PRO A 194 -23.47 -32.36 4.81
CA PRO A 194 -23.16 -31.28 3.87
C PRO A 194 -22.38 -30.13 4.49
N SER A 195 -22.83 -29.66 5.65
CA SER A 195 -22.20 -28.53 6.37
C SER A 195 -20.91 -28.94 7.07
N SER A 196 -19.85 -28.10 6.98
CA SER A 196 -18.58 -28.35 7.68
C SER A 196 -18.75 -28.38 9.20
N VAL A 197 -19.64 -27.56 9.75
CA VAL A 197 -19.92 -27.52 11.21
C VAL A 197 -20.49 -28.83 11.67
N THR A 198 -21.51 -29.33 11.00
CA THR A 198 -22.15 -30.63 11.27
C THR A 198 -21.18 -31.78 11.04
N SER A 199 -20.40 -31.73 9.95
CA SER A 199 -19.42 -32.77 9.61
C SER A 199 -18.32 -32.95 10.66
N ILE A 200 -17.84 -31.86 11.26
CA ILE A 200 -16.85 -31.87 12.35
C ILE A 200 -17.42 -32.61 13.57
N GLN A 201 -18.66 -32.33 13.98
CA GLN A 201 -19.29 -32.97 15.12
C GLN A 201 -19.54 -34.46 14.85
N VAL A 202 -20.08 -34.76 13.69
CA VAL A 202 -20.36 -36.13 13.26
C VAL A 202 -19.08 -36.96 13.09
N ALA A 203 -18.02 -36.38 12.53
CA ALA A 203 -16.72 -37.05 12.37
C ALA A 203 -16.08 -37.42 13.73
N ASN A 204 -16.21 -36.53 14.74
CA ASN A 204 -15.76 -36.82 16.10
C ASN A 204 -16.54 -38.00 16.72
N LEU A 205 -17.84 -38.10 16.48
CA LEU A 205 -18.67 -39.21 16.93
C LEU A 205 -18.32 -40.50 16.19
N LEU A 206 -18.34 -40.48 14.85
CA LEU A 206 -18.14 -41.70 14.01
C LEU A 206 -16.75 -42.30 14.19
N ARG A 207 -15.72 -41.48 14.46
CA ARG A 207 -14.36 -41.94 14.79
C ARG A 207 -14.33 -42.88 15.98
N LEU A 208 -15.12 -42.61 17.01
CA LEU A 208 -15.19 -43.49 18.21
C LEU A 208 -15.65 -44.93 17.87
N PHE A 209 -16.52 -45.03 16.87
CA PHE A 209 -17.08 -46.29 16.38
C PHE A 209 -16.34 -46.81 15.14
N LYS A 210 -15.28 -46.10 14.70
CA LYS A 210 -14.46 -46.44 13.53
C LYS A 210 -15.29 -46.58 12.25
N ILE A 211 -16.30 -45.71 12.06
CA ILE A 211 -17.15 -45.71 10.87
C ILE A 211 -16.60 -44.66 9.91
N PRO A 212 -16.23 -45.03 8.65
CA PRO A 212 -15.78 -44.06 7.66
C PRO A 212 -16.91 -43.10 7.25
N GLN A 213 -16.54 -41.78 7.08
CA GLN A 213 -17.43 -40.73 6.65
C GLN A 213 -16.89 -40.12 5.35
N VAL A 214 -17.74 -39.91 4.35
CA VAL A 214 -17.42 -39.18 3.12
C VAL A 214 -18.41 -38.04 2.95
N SER A 215 -17.96 -36.84 3.13
CA SER A 215 -18.76 -35.63 2.88
C SER A 215 -18.67 -35.19 1.42
N PHE A 216 -19.74 -34.55 0.95
CA PHE A 216 -19.85 -34.07 -0.43
C PHE A 216 -19.84 -32.54 -0.55
N PHE A 217 -20.13 -31.79 0.54
CA PHE A 217 -20.13 -30.31 0.54
C PHE A 217 -19.31 -29.66 1.64
N SER A 218 -18.71 -30.43 2.57
CA SER A 218 -17.91 -29.87 3.65
C SER A 218 -16.50 -29.52 3.20
N THR A 219 -16.18 -28.23 3.11
CA THR A 219 -14.96 -27.70 2.50
C THR A 219 -13.92 -27.17 3.49
N SER A 220 -14.28 -26.97 4.79
CA SER A 220 -13.37 -26.41 5.80
C SER A 220 -11.98 -27.08 5.81
N PRO A 221 -10.88 -26.30 5.81
CA PRO A 221 -9.50 -26.80 5.84
C PRO A 221 -9.20 -27.65 7.07
N GLU A 222 -9.89 -27.41 8.19
CA GLU A 222 -9.70 -28.17 9.44
C GLU A 222 -9.92 -29.70 9.25
N LEU A 223 -10.85 -30.08 8.35
CA LEU A 223 -11.20 -31.48 8.07
C LEU A 223 -10.09 -32.25 7.34
N SER A 224 -9.10 -31.56 6.75
CA SER A 224 -7.92 -32.20 6.15
C SER A 224 -6.92 -32.70 7.18
N ASN A 225 -7.07 -32.34 8.48
CA ASN A 225 -6.21 -32.79 9.56
C ASN A 225 -6.50 -34.27 9.92
N LYS A 226 -5.75 -35.23 9.36
CA LYS A 226 -5.95 -36.69 9.58
C LYS A 226 -5.52 -37.18 10.95
N GLN A 227 -4.78 -36.42 11.75
CA GLN A 227 -4.52 -36.77 13.15
C GLN A 227 -5.81 -36.62 13.97
N ARG A 228 -6.66 -35.65 13.65
CA ARG A 228 -7.95 -35.43 14.30
C ARG A 228 -9.09 -36.17 13.61
N PHE A 229 -9.15 -36.18 12.29
CA PHE A 229 -10.26 -36.71 11.50
C PHE A 229 -9.82 -37.89 10.63
N GLU A 230 -9.26 -38.94 11.25
CA GLU A 230 -8.72 -40.12 10.58
C GLU A 230 -9.74 -40.82 9.67
N TYR A 231 -11.01 -40.91 10.08
CA TYR A 231 -12.08 -41.61 9.39
C TYR A 231 -12.88 -40.73 8.42
N PHE A 232 -12.49 -39.48 8.24
CA PHE A 232 -13.15 -38.53 7.37
C PHE A 232 -12.45 -38.43 6.00
N SER A 233 -13.25 -38.35 4.93
CA SER A 233 -12.84 -38.01 3.56
C SER A 233 -13.91 -37.18 2.90
N ARG A 234 -13.62 -36.53 1.77
CA ARG A 234 -14.60 -35.69 1.05
C ARG A 234 -14.38 -35.72 -0.45
N THR A 235 -15.50 -35.68 -1.20
CA THR A 235 -15.51 -35.61 -2.67
C THR A 235 -15.45 -34.19 -3.24
N ILE A 236 -15.44 -33.18 -2.39
CA ILE A 236 -15.26 -31.78 -2.72
C ILE A 236 -13.86 -31.32 -2.29
N PRO A 237 -13.20 -30.40 -3.02
CA PRO A 237 -11.89 -29.90 -2.61
C PRO A 237 -11.92 -29.09 -1.32
N SER A 238 -10.74 -28.90 -0.70
CA SER A 238 -10.55 -28.07 0.51
C SER A 238 -10.58 -26.58 0.17
N ASP A 239 -11.15 -25.75 1.08
CA ASP A 239 -11.15 -24.30 0.99
C ASP A 239 -9.75 -23.68 0.96
N HIS A 240 -8.73 -24.42 1.38
CA HIS A 240 -7.34 -23.99 1.18
C HIS A 240 -7.05 -23.55 -0.28
N TYR A 241 -7.52 -24.33 -1.25
CA TYR A 241 -7.34 -24.01 -2.66
C TYR A 241 -8.31 -22.94 -3.16
N GLN A 242 -9.51 -22.86 -2.58
CA GLN A 242 -10.48 -21.83 -2.88
C GLN A 242 -9.96 -20.44 -2.46
N VAL A 243 -9.46 -20.34 -1.24
CA VAL A 243 -8.87 -19.11 -0.69
C VAL A 243 -7.71 -18.64 -1.56
N LYS A 244 -6.85 -19.59 -1.97
CA LYS A 244 -5.73 -19.28 -2.87
C LYS A 244 -6.20 -18.75 -4.22
N ALA A 245 -7.25 -19.36 -4.80
CA ALA A 245 -7.84 -18.85 -6.04
C ALA A 245 -8.44 -17.44 -5.87
N MET A 246 -9.04 -17.13 -4.72
CA MET A 246 -9.56 -15.79 -4.43
C MET A 246 -8.45 -14.75 -4.33
N VAL A 247 -7.33 -15.09 -3.68
CA VAL A 247 -6.15 -14.20 -3.61
C VAL A 247 -5.57 -13.97 -5.01
N ASP A 248 -5.49 -15.01 -5.85
CA ASP A 248 -5.03 -14.87 -7.23
C ASP A 248 -5.96 -13.96 -8.07
N ILE A 249 -7.29 -13.99 -7.83
CA ILE A 249 -8.23 -13.04 -8.42
C ILE A 249 -7.92 -11.61 -7.96
N VAL A 250 -7.70 -11.38 -6.65
CA VAL A 250 -7.37 -10.07 -6.11
C VAL A 250 -6.09 -9.51 -6.74
N LEU A 251 -5.06 -10.36 -6.90
CA LEU A 251 -3.80 -9.99 -7.57
C LEU A 251 -4.02 -9.64 -9.04
N GLN A 252 -4.85 -10.38 -9.76
CA GLN A 252 -5.15 -10.11 -11.16
C GLN A 252 -5.99 -8.84 -11.37
N MET A 253 -6.76 -8.43 -10.34
CA MET A 253 -7.48 -7.16 -10.30
C MET A 253 -6.59 -5.98 -9.89
N GLU A 254 -5.33 -6.22 -9.54
CA GLU A 254 -4.38 -5.22 -9.04
C GLU A 254 -4.89 -4.51 -7.76
N TRP A 255 -5.66 -5.21 -6.93
CA TRP A 255 -6.16 -4.67 -5.68
C TRP A 255 -5.13 -4.85 -4.56
N SER A 256 -4.80 -3.78 -3.87
CA SER A 256 -3.89 -3.79 -2.72
C SER A 256 -4.57 -3.49 -1.38
N TYR A 257 -5.88 -3.14 -1.41
CA TYR A 257 -6.64 -2.76 -0.23
C TYR A 257 -8.08 -3.25 -0.38
N ILE A 258 -8.47 -4.29 0.37
CA ILE A 258 -9.76 -4.96 0.24
C ILE A 258 -10.45 -5.12 1.59
N SER A 259 -11.75 -5.35 1.59
CA SER A 259 -12.51 -5.73 2.78
C SER A 259 -12.84 -7.22 2.75
N ILE A 260 -13.06 -7.82 3.91
CA ILE A 260 -13.42 -9.22 4.05
C ILE A 260 -14.63 -9.32 4.96
N ILE A 261 -15.60 -10.09 4.53
CA ILE A 261 -16.77 -10.49 5.30
C ILE A 261 -16.73 -12.01 5.37
N TYR A 262 -16.79 -12.59 6.56
CA TYR A 262 -16.74 -14.02 6.75
C TYR A 262 -17.76 -14.51 7.76
N GLU A 263 -18.30 -15.69 7.51
CA GLU A 263 -19.29 -16.34 8.39
C GLU A 263 -18.64 -16.75 9.73
N GLU A 264 -19.32 -16.53 10.83
CA GLU A 264 -18.88 -16.94 12.16
C GLU A 264 -19.15 -18.43 12.42
N SER A 265 -18.48 -19.28 11.63
CA SER A 265 -18.58 -20.75 11.69
C SER A 265 -17.19 -21.37 11.43
N ASN A 266 -17.05 -22.69 11.63
CA ASN A 266 -15.81 -23.39 11.27
C ASN A 266 -15.47 -23.28 9.78
N TYR A 267 -16.47 -23.13 8.92
CA TYR A 267 -16.28 -22.87 7.49
C TYR A 267 -15.65 -21.49 7.28
N GLY A 268 -16.31 -20.40 7.73
CA GLY A 268 -15.87 -19.05 7.45
C GLY A 268 -14.63 -18.64 8.24
N ILE A 269 -14.51 -19.01 9.52
CA ILE A 269 -13.38 -18.60 10.36
C ILE A 269 -12.06 -19.20 9.85
N LYS A 270 -12.05 -20.51 9.50
CA LYS A 270 -10.82 -21.18 9.05
C LYS A 270 -10.38 -20.69 7.68
N ALA A 271 -11.31 -20.42 6.78
CA ALA A 271 -11.01 -19.81 5.51
C ALA A 271 -10.48 -18.36 5.67
N PHE A 272 -11.05 -17.61 6.61
CA PHE A 272 -10.58 -16.25 6.91
C PHE A 272 -9.14 -16.25 7.46
N GLU A 273 -8.79 -17.16 8.38
CA GLU A 273 -7.44 -17.30 8.93
C GLU A 273 -6.41 -17.50 7.80
N GLU A 274 -6.67 -18.44 6.88
CA GLU A 274 -5.80 -18.70 5.73
C GLU A 274 -5.77 -17.52 4.74
N LEU A 275 -6.93 -16.88 4.51
CA LEU A 275 -7.03 -15.72 3.63
C LEU A 275 -6.21 -14.54 4.16
N GLU A 276 -6.26 -14.28 5.46
CA GLU A 276 -5.47 -13.21 6.11
C GLU A 276 -3.97 -13.45 5.96
N GLU A 277 -3.51 -14.70 6.12
CA GLU A 277 -2.10 -15.10 5.95
C GLU A 277 -1.65 -14.88 4.49
N LEU A 278 -2.38 -15.41 3.51
CA LEU A 278 -2.03 -15.29 2.09
C LEU A 278 -2.08 -13.85 1.57
N LEU A 279 -3.02 -13.03 2.04
CA LEU A 279 -3.08 -11.60 1.70
C LEU A 279 -1.89 -10.85 2.25
N ALA A 280 -1.48 -11.14 3.50
CA ALA A 280 -0.32 -10.53 4.12
C ALA A 280 0.98 -10.89 3.38
N GLU A 281 1.15 -12.17 2.97
CA GLU A 281 2.28 -12.62 2.16
C GLU A 281 2.39 -11.85 0.83
N ASN A 282 1.27 -11.48 0.23
CA ASN A 282 1.19 -10.74 -1.03
C ASN A 282 1.13 -9.21 -0.86
N ASN A 283 1.35 -8.68 0.35
CA ASN A 283 1.30 -7.26 0.68
C ASN A 283 -0.06 -6.61 0.35
N ILE A 284 -1.15 -7.34 0.50
CA ILE A 284 -2.52 -6.84 0.36
C ILE A 284 -3.06 -6.56 1.75
N CYS A 285 -3.53 -5.33 1.98
CA CYS A 285 -4.06 -4.93 3.28
C CYS A 285 -5.57 -5.07 3.37
N ILE A 286 -6.03 -5.44 4.55
CA ILE A 286 -7.45 -5.60 4.83
C ILE A 286 -7.98 -4.29 5.44
N ALA A 287 -8.92 -3.66 4.76
CA ALA A 287 -9.55 -2.40 5.16
C ALA A 287 -10.56 -2.57 6.30
N VAL A 288 -11.42 -3.57 6.16
CA VAL A 288 -12.49 -3.91 7.11
C VAL A 288 -12.59 -5.43 7.20
N LYS A 289 -12.70 -5.94 8.42
CA LYS A 289 -12.95 -7.34 8.74
C LYS A 289 -14.28 -7.42 9.48
N GLU A 290 -15.30 -8.06 8.89
CA GLU A 290 -16.60 -8.19 9.52
C GLU A 290 -17.06 -9.63 9.53
N LYS A 291 -17.76 -10.00 10.59
CA LYS A 291 -18.35 -11.32 10.77
C LYS A 291 -19.82 -11.31 10.36
N LEU A 292 -20.20 -12.29 9.56
CA LEU A 292 -21.61 -12.67 9.39
C LEU A 292 -21.96 -13.68 10.49
N VAL A 293 -22.86 -13.29 11.36
CA VAL A 293 -23.38 -14.24 12.35
C VAL A 293 -24.17 -15.30 11.60
N LYS A 294 -23.81 -16.56 11.78
CA LYS A 294 -24.56 -17.68 11.19
C LYS A 294 -25.90 -17.79 11.90
N ASP A 295 -26.89 -17.14 11.35
CA ASP A 295 -28.22 -16.96 11.91
C ASP A 295 -29.28 -16.96 10.80
N SER A 296 -30.21 -17.85 10.92
CA SER A 296 -31.29 -18.08 9.95
C SER A 296 -32.58 -17.35 10.32
N GLY A 297 -32.56 -16.02 10.42
CA GLY A 297 -33.78 -15.22 10.54
C GLY A 297 -34.06 -14.60 11.93
N VAL A 298 -33.15 -14.76 12.89
CA VAL A 298 -33.21 -14.09 14.22
C VAL A 298 -32.30 -12.86 14.24
N ALA A 299 -31.27 -12.78 13.39
CA ALA A 299 -30.42 -11.60 13.28
C ALA A 299 -31.28 -10.40 12.81
N ARG A 300 -31.15 -9.31 13.56
CA ARG A 300 -31.87 -8.07 13.23
C ARG A 300 -31.28 -7.49 11.94
N GLU A 301 -32.11 -6.98 11.06
CA GLU A 301 -31.71 -6.25 9.84
C GLU A 301 -30.59 -5.23 10.12
N SER A 302 -30.63 -4.57 11.29
CA SER A 302 -29.61 -3.62 11.72
C SER A 302 -28.21 -4.20 11.85
N THR A 303 -28.06 -5.52 12.02
CA THR A 303 -26.75 -6.18 12.09
C THR A 303 -26.08 -6.15 10.72
N TYR A 304 -26.80 -6.50 9.67
CA TYR A 304 -26.33 -6.44 8.29
C TYR A 304 -26.13 -4.99 7.83
N ASP A 305 -27.02 -4.08 8.21
CA ASP A 305 -26.87 -2.64 7.91
C ASP A 305 -25.58 -2.08 8.52
N ASN A 306 -25.22 -2.46 9.74
CA ASN A 306 -23.99 -2.04 10.39
C ASN A 306 -22.73 -2.54 9.65
N ILE A 307 -22.76 -3.75 9.09
CA ILE A 307 -21.65 -4.26 8.27
C ILE A 307 -21.45 -3.36 7.05
N VAL A 308 -22.51 -3.06 6.31
CA VAL A 308 -22.45 -2.19 5.12
C VAL A 308 -21.98 -0.78 5.50
N LEU A 309 -22.46 -0.21 6.60
CA LEU A 309 -22.01 1.10 7.08
C LEU A 309 -20.51 1.10 7.41
N LYS A 310 -19.98 0.03 8.03
CA LYS A 310 -18.54 -0.09 8.29
C LYS A 310 -17.75 -0.19 6.99
N LEU A 311 -18.20 -0.94 6.00
CA LEU A 311 -17.56 -0.98 4.68
C LEU A 311 -17.51 0.42 4.04
N GLN A 312 -18.59 1.20 4.16
CA GLN A 312 -18.65 2.57 3.63
C GLN A 312 -17.68 3.54 4.31
N THR A 313 -17.17 3.23 5.53
CA THR A 313 -16.14 4.05 6.18
C THR A 313 -14.80 4.02 5.44
N LYS A 314 -14.60 3.01 4.57
CA LYS A 314 -13.38 2.83 3.78
C LYS A 314 -13.69 2.87 2.27
N PRO A 315 -14.10 4.00 1.72
CA PRO A 315 -14.66 4.10 0.36
C PRO A 315 -13.67 3.76 -0.76
N ARG A 316 -12.38 3.66 -0.45
CA ARG A 316 -11.34 3.24 -1.39
C ARG A 316 -11.14 1.73 -1.45
N ALA A 317 -11.55 0.98 -0.44
CA ALA A 317 -11.59 -0.47 -0.45
C ALA A 317 -12.85 -0.94 -1.20
N LYS A 318 -12.80 -0.95 -2.52
CA LYS A 318 -13.94 -1.36 -3.36
C LYS A 318 -14.03 -2.86 -3.54
N GLY A 319 -12.90 -3.55 -3.53
CA GLY A 319 -12.86 -5.00 -3.53
C GLY A 319 -13.29 -5.55 -2.18
N CYS A 320 -14.20 -6.51 -2.18
CA CYS A 320 -14.67 -7.16 -0.97
C CYS A 320 -14.83 -8.67 -1.19
N ILE A 321 -14.18 -9.47 -0.37
CA ILE A 321 -14.36 -10.92 -0.35
C ILE A 321 -15.47 -11.27 0.63
N ILE A 322 -16.42 -12.11 0.21
CA ILE A 322 -17.49 -12.66 1.06
C ILE A 322 -17.33 -14.16 1.11
N PHE A 323 -17.00 -14.67 2.30
CA PHE A 323 -16.86 -16.09 2.59
C PHE A 323 -17.96 -16.51 3.57
N GLY A 324 -19.07 -17.03 3.06
CA GLY A 324 -20.26 -17.33 3.85
C GLY A 324 -21.30 -18.14 3.10
N SER A 325 -22.38 -18.43 3.78
CA SER A 325 -23.53 -19.18 3.24
C SER A 325 -24.54 -18.28 2.57
N ASP A 326 -25.37 -18.86 1.73
CA ASP A 326 -26.33 -18.15 0.88
C ASP A 326 -27.39 -17.35 1.65
N GLN A 327 -27.89 -17.86 2.77
CA GLN A 327 -28.89 -17.16 3.59
C GLN A 327 -28.40 -15.81 4.11
N GLU A 328 -27.23 -15.80 4.78
CA GLU A 328 -26.63 -14.62 5.35
C GLU A 328 -26.20 -13.61 4.28
N VAL A 329 -25.70 -14.12 3.14
CA VAL A 329 -25.29 -13.26 2.03
C VAL A 329 -26.50 -12.62 1.35
N ALA A 330 -27.63 -13.31 1.24
CA ALA A 330 -28.86 -12.74 0.72
C ALA A 330 -29.34 -11.55 1.58
N GLU A 331 -29.31 -11.69 2.92
CA GLU A 331 -29.65 -10.59 3.83
C GLU A 331 -28.66 -9.42 3.74
N LEU A 332 -27.37 -9.71 3.57
CA LEU A 332 -26.37 -8.69 3.33
C LEU A 332 -26.66 -7.91 2.04
N MET A 333 -27.02 -8.58 0.94
CA MET A 333 -27.37 -7.91 -0.32
C MET A 333 -28.62 -7.04 -0.17
N ARG A 334 -29.62 -7.47 0.61
CA ARG A 334 -30.77 -6.63 0.98
C ARG A 334 -30.37 -5.39 1.77
N ALA A 335 -29.39 -5.51 2.69
CA ALA A 335 -28.84 -4.37 3.44
C ALA A 335 -28.09 -3.38 2.52
N VAL A 336 -27.33 -3.89 1.54
CA VAL A 336 -26.67 -3.06 0.51
C VAL A 336 -27.70 -2.19 -0.23
N ARG A 337 -28.85 -2.77 -0.58
CA ARG A 337 -29.97 -2.05 -1.21
C ARG A 337 -30.57 -1.00 -0.28
N ARG A 338 -30.93 -1.39 0.97
CA ARG A 338 -31.54 -0.47 1.93
C ARG A 338 -30.70 0.78 2.17
N LEU A 339 -29.38 0.63 2.15
CA LEU A 339 -28.41 1.73 2.38
C LEU A 339 -27.96 2.44 1.10
N ASN A 340 -28.61 2.16 -0.05
CA ASN A 340 -28.23 2.72 -1.35
C ASN A 340 -26.75 2.54 -1.70
N ALA A 341 -26.15 1.44 -1.28
CA ALA A 341 -24.74 1.12 -1.52
C ALA A 341 -24.53 0.26 -2.79
N THR A 342 -25.59 0.08 -3.58
CA THR A 342 -25.55 -0.70 -4.84
C THR A 342 -24.47 -0.16 -5.78
N GLY A 343 -23.50 -1.02 -6.17
CA GLY A 343 -22.36 -0.66 -7.03
C GLY A 343 -21.18 0.01 -6.34
N SER A 344 -21.23 0.16 -5.03
CA SER A 344 -20.10 0.69 -4.28
C SER A 344 -18.96 -0.31 -4.12
N PHE A 345 -19.25 -1.61 -4.20
CA PHE A 345 -18.35 -2.71 -3.97
C PHE A 345 -18.28 -3.66 -5.17
N SER A 346 -17.15 -4.30 -5.35
CA SER A 346 -16.94 -5.43 -6.26
C SER A 346 -16.70 -6.68 -5.41
N TRP A 347 -17.60 -7.65 -5.57
CA TRP A 347 -17.61 -8.83 -4.72
C TRP A 347 -16.80 -9.97 -5.29
N ILE A 348 -16.07 -10.69 -4.43
CA ILE A 348 -15.52 -12.02 -4.70
C ILE A 348 -16.21 -12.99 -3.75
N GLY A 349 -16.92 -13.97 -4.30
CA GLY A 349 -17.75 -14.90 -3.55
C GLY A 349 -17.12 -16.26 -3.35
N SER A 350 -17.44 -16.89 -2.20
CA SER A 350 -17.11 -18.29 -1.93
C SER A 350 -18.15 -19.25 -2.53
N ASP A 351 -17.84 -20.53 -2.49
CA ASP A 351 -18.72 -21.63 -2.97
C ASP A 351 -20.03 -21.73 -2.18
N GLY A 352 -20.05 -21.27 -0.92
CA GLY A 352 -21.25 -21.33 -0.07
C GLY A 352 -22.44 -20.54 -0.61
N TRP A 353 -22.23 -19.54 -1.47
CA TRP A 353 -23.31 -18.76 -2.07
C TRP A 353 -23.20 -18.62 -3.59
N SER A 354 -22.19 -19.25 -4.21
CA SER A 354 -21.99 -19.19 -5.66
C SER A 354 -23.13 -19.87 -6.41
N ALA A 355 -23.66 -19.19 -7.44
CA ALA A 355 -24.79 -19.67 -8.26
C ALA A 355 -26.08 -19.98 -7.48
N ARG A 356 -26.20 -19.53 -6.23
CA ARG A 356 -27.42 -19.74 -5.45
C ARG A 356 -28.50 -18.73 -5.85
N TRP A 357 -29.67 -19.26 -6.22
CA TRP A 357 -30.85 -18.46 -6.55
C TRP A 357 -31.31 -17.56 -5.41
N SER A 358 -31.30 -18.09 -4.16
CA SER A 358 -31.68 -17.36 -2.95
C SER A 358 -30.95 -16.02 -2.75
N VAL A 359 -29.71 -15.93 -3.24
CA VAL A 359 -28.89 -14.70 -3.14
C VAL A 359 -29.16 -13.75 -4.29
N SER A 360 -29.27 -14.27 -5.51
CA SER A 360 -29.35 -13.43 -6.71
C SER A 360 -30.74 -12.98 -7.07
N ASP A 361 -31.78 -13.79 -6.75
CA ASP A 361 -33.18 -13.44 -7.10
C ASP A 361 -33.65 -12.23 -6.29
N GLY A 362 -34.12 -11.21 -7.02
CA GLY A 362 -34.53 -9.96 -6.44
C GLY A 362 -33.38 -9.10 -5.89
N ASN A 363 -32.11 -9.53 -6.02
CA ASN A 363 -30.89 -8.76 -5.64
C ASN A 363 -29.91 -8.60 -6.81
N GLU A 364 -30.41 -8.72 -8.04
CA GLU A 364 -29.58 -8.77 -9.24
C GLU A 364 -28.63 -7.56 -9.36
N ALA A 365 -29.12 -6.38 -9.02
CA ALA A 365 -28.36 -5.14 -9.09
C ALA A 365 -27.23 -5.08 -8.05
N GLU A 366 -27.41 -5.67 -6.88
CA GLU A 366 -26.42 -5.72 -5.80
C GLU A 366 -25.35 -6.76 -6.07
N VAL A 367 -25.72 -7.88 -6.70
CA VAL A 367 -24.84 -9.02 -7.03
C VAL A 367 -24.12 -8.82 -8.37
N GLU A 368 -24.65 -7.95 -9.26
CA GLU A 368 -24.02 -7.68 -10.57
C GLU A 368 -22.53 -7.34 -10.45
N GLY A 369 -21.71 -7.96 -11.29
CA GLY A 369 -20.27 -7.75 -11.29
C GLY A 369 -19.50 -8.70 -10.36
N THR A 370 -20.19 -9.55 -9.60
CA THR A 370 -19.56 -10.52 -8.72
C THR A 370 -18.76 -11.56 -9.50
N LEU A 371 -17.53 -11.86 -9.00
CA LEU A 371 -16.77 -13.06 -9.36
C LEU A 371 -16.91 -14.06 -8.23
N SER A 372 -17.20 -15.32 -8.52
CA SER A 372 -17.29 -16.34 -7.48
C SER A 372 -16.46 -17.57 -7.86
N VAL A 373 -15.88 -18.18 -6.84
CA VAL A 373 -15.08 -19.40 -6.98
C VAL A 373 -15.99 -20.57 -6.63
N GLN A 374 -16.24 -21.46 -7.60
CA GLN A 374 -17.12 -22.61 -7.45
C GLN A 374 -16.36 -23.90 -7.73
N PRO A 375 -16.45 -24.96 -6.88
CA PRO A 375 -15.87 -26.24 -7.20
C PRO A 375 -16.38 -26.75 -8.56
N GLN A 376 -15.47 -27.24 -9.39
CA GLN A 376 -15.82 -27.73 -10.71
C GLN A 376 -16.55 -29.06 -10.62
N ALA A 377 -17.77 -29.12 -11.11
CA ALA A 377 -18.56 -30.32 -11.22
C ALA A 377 -19.19 -30.43 -12.61
N ASN A 378 -19.40 -31.66 -13.07
CA ASN A 378 -20.08 -31.98 -14.30
C ASN A 378 -21.46 -32.58 -13.99
N PRO A 379 -22.46 -32.36 -14.84
CA PRO A 379 -23.78 -32.96 -14.65
C PRO A 379 -23.72 -34.49 -14.56
N VAL A 380 -24.44 -35.07 -13.60
CA VAL A 380 -24.60 -36.51 -13.49
C VAL A 380 -25.45 -37.00 -14.64
N ARG A 381 -24.89 -37.89 -15.48
CA ARG A 381 -25.54 -38.36 -16.72
C ARG A 381 -26.87 -39.03 -16.44
N GLY A 382 -27.95 -38.57 -17.09
CA GLY A 382 -29.31 -39.10 -16.96
C GLY A 382 -30.05 -38.68 -15.68
N PHE A 383 -29.41 -37.93 -14.78
CA PHE A 383 -30.09 -37.48 -13.57
C PHE A 383 -31.18 -36.41 -13.86
N LYS A 384 -30.96 -35.54 -14.82
CA LYS A 384 -31.92 -34.52 -15.19
C LYS A 384 -33.24 -35.13 -15.69
N GLU A 385 -33.15 -36.05 -16.59
CA GLU A 385 -34.32 -36.80 -17.13
C GLU A 385 -35.02 -37.59 -16.05
N TYR A 386 -34.23 -38.23 -15.17
CA TYR A 386 -34.76 -38.94 -14.01
C TYR A 386 -35.56 -38.02 -13.10
N PHE A 387 -34.99 -36.88 -12.66
CA PHE A 387 -35.61 -35.96 -11.73
C PHE A 387 -36.89 -35.33 -12.30
N LEU A 388 -36.87 -34.93 -13.58
CA LEU A 388 -38.02 -34.38 -14.26
C LEU A 388 -39.15 -35.41 -14.45
N SER A 389 -38.86 -36.68 -14.38
CA SER A 389 -39.88 -37.76 -14.44
C SER A 389 -40.55 -38.05 -13.11
N LEU A 390 -40.02 -37.50 -12.00
CA LEU A 390 -40.54 -37.76 -10.67
C LEU A 390 -41.85 -37.02 -10.42
N ASN A 391 -42.74 -37.64 -9.67
CA ASN A 391 -43.92 -37.08 -9.07
C ASN A 391 -44.22 -37.73 -7.71
N VAL A 392 -45.20 -37.21 -6.98
CA VAL A 392 -45.51 -37.67 -5.62
C VAL A 392 -45.96 -39.13 -5.60
N GLU A 393 -46.59 -39.64 -6.70
CA GLU A 393 -47.10 -41.02 -6.77
C GLU A 393 -46.00 -42.05 -7.07
N ASN A 394 -44.98 -41.67 -7.89
CA ASN A 394 -43.94 -42.59 -8.29
C ASN A 394 -42.68 -42.52 -7.41
N ASN A 395 -42.61 -41.63 -6.42
CA ASN A 395 -41.48 -41.43 -5.53
C ASN A 395 -41.80 -41.60 -4.00
N PRO A 396 -42.42 -42.70 -3.57
CA PRO A 396 -42.79 -42.91 -2.17
C PRO A 396 -41.59 -43.12 -1.26
N ARG A 397 -40.38 -43.42 -1.79
CA ARG A 397 -39.16 -43.71 -1.04
C ARG A 397 -38.50 -42.44 -0.49
N ASN A 398 -38.84 -41.25 -1.05
CA ASN A 398 -38.39 -39.98 -0.52
C ASN A 398 -39.55 -39.31 0.25
N PRO A 399 -39.56 -39.37 1.57
CA PRO A 399 -40.66 -38.87 2.41
C PRO A 399 -40.78 -37.36 2.42
N TRP A 400 -39.75 -36.63 1.96
CA TRP A 400 -39.74 -35.16 1.85
C TRP A 400 -40.24 -34.68 0.50
N PHE A 401 -40.42 -35.56 -0.49
CA PHE A 401 -40.79 -35.17 -1.85
C PHE A 401 -42.18 -34.54 -1.93
N VAL A 402 -43.12 -34.94 -1.06
CA VAL A 402 -44.46 -34.32 -0.96
C VAL A 402 -44.33 -32.85 -0.54
N GLU A 403 -43.50 -32.57 0.47
CA GLU A 403 -43.27 -31.23 0.98
C GLU A 403 -42.57 -30.34 -0.05
N PHE A 404 -41.57 -30.90 -0.76
CA PHE A 404 -40.92 -30.25 -1.90
C PHE A 404 -41.93 -29.87 -2.98
N TRP A 405 -42.86 -30.78 -3.35
CA TRP A 405 -43.87 -30.54 -4.35
C TRP A 405 -44.82 -29.41 -3.95
N GLU A 406 -45.27 -29.44 -2.67
CA GLU A 406 -46.15 -28.41 -2.12
C GLU A 406 -45.49 -27.04 -2.12
N HIS A 407 -44.19 -26.97 -1.73
CA HIS A 407 -43.41 -25.77 -1.76
C HIS A 407 -43.22 -25.24 -3.19
N HIS A 408 -42.80 -26.09 -4.10
CA HIS A 408 -42.50 -25.74 -5.49
C HIS A 408 -43.70 -25.20 -6.24
N PHE A 409 -44.88 -25.87 -6.10
CA PHE A 409 -46.12 -25.48 -6.79
C PHE A 409 -47.04 -24.57 -5.96
N SER A 410 -46.61 -24.16 -4.76
CA SER A 410 -47.44 -23.37 -3.84
C SER A 410 -48.82 -23.93 -3.62
N CYS A 411 -48.93 -25.25 -3.47
CA CYS A 411 -50.18 -25.99 -3.26
C CYS A 411 -50.04 -26.94 -2.08
N ARG A 412 -51.14 -27.56 -1.64
CA ARG A 412 -51.16 -28.50 -0.53
C ARG A 412 -51.98 -29.74 -0.85
N TYR A 413 -51.48 -30.92 -0.51
CA TYR A 413 -52.26 -32.15 -0.55
C TYR A 413 -53.18 -32.24 0.68
N PRO A 414 -54.45 -32.67 0.51
CA PRO A 414 -55.42 -32.75 1.63
C PRO A 414 -54.98 -33.61 2.81
N ASN A 415 -54.17 -34.63 2.52
CA ASN A 415 -53.67 -35.62 3.52
C ASN A 415 -52.22 -35.40 3.91
N SER A 416 -51.58 -34.33 3.51
CA SER A 416 -50.19 -34.05 3.88
C SER A 416 -50.09 -33.58 5.32
N SER A 417 -48.95 -33.85 5.94
CA SER A 417 -48.61 -33.36 7.29
C SER A 417 -48.62 -31.82 7.32
N LYS A 418 -49.18 -31.22 8.36
CA LYS A 418 -49.13 -29.77 8.55
C LYS A 418 -47.71 -29.36 8.97
N THR A 419 -47.10 -28.46 8.21
CA THR A 419 -45.79 -27.87 8.55
C THR A 419 -45.95 -26.36 8.77
N PRO A 420 -45.08 -25.66 9.46
CA PRO A 420 -45.12 -24.22 9.62
C PRO A 420 -45.14 -23.47 8.28
N TYR A 421 -44.61 -24.12 7.23
CA TYR A 421 -44.41 -23.51 5.90
C TYR A 421 -45.54 -23.80 4.89
N ASN A 422 -46.23 -24.98 4.97
CA ASN A 422 -47.29 -25.34 4.03
C ASN A 422 -48.70 -24.88 4.45
N ILE A 423 -48.85 -24.42 5.70
CA ILE A 423 -50.16 -23.89 6.20
C ILE A 423 -50.63 -22.70 5.38
N ARG A 424 -49.74 -21.91 4.84
CA ARG A 424 -50.04 -20.72 4.04
C ARG A 424 -50.62 -21.04 2.65
N TYR A 425 -50.51 -22.28 2.16
CA TYR A 425 -50.98 -22.66 0.85
C TYR A 425 -52.49 -23.00 0.89
N THR A 426 -53.26 -22.18 0.20
CA THR A 426 -54.75 -22.33 0.09
C THR A 426 -55.18 -23.19 -1.08
N LYS A 427 -54.32 -23.33 -2.10
CA LYS A 427 -54.59 -24.11 -3.32
C LYS A 427 -54.32 -25.60 -3.06
N ASN A 428 -55.22 -26.49 -3.49
CA ASN A 428 -54.95 -27.93 -3.46
C ASN A 428 -54.10 -28.34 -4.67
N CYS A 429 -53.10 -29.23 -4.44
CA CYS A 429 -52.38 -29.85 -5.53
C CYS A 429 -53.32 -30.76 -6.32
N THR A 430 -53.18 -30.74 -7.63
CA THR A 430 -54.11 -31.46 -8.54
C THR A 430 -53.53 -32.78 -9.08
N GLY A 431 -52.25 -33.06 -8.85
CA GLY A 431 -51.49 -34.18 -9.43
C GLY A 431 -51.23 -34.05 -10.95
N LYS A 432 -51.62 -32.90 -11.55
CA LYS A 432 -51.33 -32.57 -12.96
C LYS A 432 -50.12 -31.68 -13.13
N GLU A 433 -49.60 -31.16 -12.05
CA GLU A 433 -48.38 -30.38 -12.02
C GLU A 433 -47.21 -31.22 -12.54
N LYS A 434 -46.25 -30.62 -13.24
CA LYS A 434 -45.08 -31.28 -13.78
C LYS A 434 -43.83 -30.47 -13.55
N LEU A 435 -42.74 -31.14 -13.21
CA LEU A 435 -41.41 -30.57 -13.21
C LEU A 435 -40.92 -30.40 -14.65
N THR A 436 -40.43 -29.24 -14.99
CA THR A 436 -39.91 -28.89 -16.32
C THR A 436 -38.58 -28.16 -16.16
N GLU A 437 -37.79 -28.12 -17.24
CA GLU A 437 -36.54 -27.35 -17.25
C GLU A 437 -36.72 -25.84 -17.00
N GLU A 438 -37.94 -25.33 -17.28
CA GLU A 438 -38.25 -23.92 -17.11
C GLU A 438 -38.61 -23.56 -15.66
N ASN A 439 -39.11 -24.53 -14.88
CA ASN A 439 -39.57 -24.29 -13.52
C ASN A 439 -38.66 -24.90 -12.43
N ILE A 440 -37.61 -25.63 -12.81
CA ILE A 440 -36.62 -26.17 -11.87
C ILE A 440 -35.22 -25.58 -12.13
N VAL A 441 -34.56 -25.13 -11.08
CA VAL A 441 -33.14 -24.82 -11.08
C VAL A 441 -32.40 -26.04 -10.54
N PHE A 442 -31.51 -26.59 -11.38
CA PHE A 442 -30.72 -27.75 -10.98
C PHE A 442 -29.51 -27.32 -10.14
N GLU A 443 -29.16 -28.15 -9.17
CA GLU A 443 -27.91 -28.04 -8.42
C GLU A 443 -26.73 -28.51 -9.26
N ASP A 444 -25.74 -27.66 -9.45
CA ASP A 444 -24.58 -27.95 -10.29
C ASP A 444 -23.62 -28.97 -9.66
N GLN A 445 -23.62 -29.08 -8.32
CA GLN A 445 -22.63 -29.85 -7.56
C GLN A 445 -23.06 -31.28 -7.18
N LEU A 446 -24.13 -31.81 -7.78
CA LEU A 446 -24.65 -33.16 -7.49
C LEU A 446 -23.66 -34.28 -7.82
N GLN A 447 -22.66 -34.02 -8.66
CA GLN A 447 -21.56 -34.96 -8.91
C GLN A 447 -20.90 -35.42 -7.60
N PHE A 448 -20.65 -34.50 -6.66
CA PHE A 448 -19.97 -34.85 -5.41
C PHE A 448 -20.79 -35.79 -4.54
N VAL A 449 -22.11 -35.68 -4.56
CA VAL A 449 -23.01 -36.64 -3.87
C VAL A 449 -22.91 -38.03 -4.52
N SER A 450 -22.98 -38.08 -5.85
CA SER A 450 -22.85 -39.31 -6.60
C SER A 450 -21.48 -39.97 -6.39
N ASP A 451 -20.40 -39.19 -6.46
CA ASP A 451 -19.04 -39.69 -6.28
C ASP A 451 -18.78 -40.16 -4.85
N ALA A 452 -19.44 -39.60 -3.82
CA ALA A 452 -19.36 -40.12 -2.45
C ALA A 452 -19.95 -41.50 -2.30
N VAL A 453 -21.10 -41.73 -2.94
CA VAL A 453 -21.72 -43.08 -2.99
C VAL A 453 -20.87 -44.04 -3.80
N MET A 454 -20.39 -43.62 -4.97
CA MET A 454 -19.50 -44.40 -5.84
C MET A 454 -18.20 -44.76 -5.14
N ALA A 455 -17.59 -43.88 -4.37
CA ALA A 455 -16.37 -44.13 -3.60
C ALA A 455 -16.55 -45.29 -2.62
N PHE A 456 -17.67 -45.32 -1.89
CA PHE A 456 -17.99 -46.47 -1.04
C PHE A 456 -18.22 -47.74 -1.85
N ALA A 457 -18.92 -47.67 -2.98
CA ALA A 457 -19.19 -48.84 -3.83
C ALA A 457 -17.90 -49.45 -4.38
N TYR A 458 -16.98 -48.63 -4.88
CA TYR A 458 -15.68 -49.10 -5.38
C TYR A 458 -14.78 -49.65 -4.25
N ALA A 459 -14.74 -48.96 -3.09
CA ALA A 459 -14.01 -49.45 -1.93
C ALA A 459 -14.52 -50.79 -1.43
N ILE A 460 -15.86 -51.00 -1.43
CA ILE A 460 -16.50 -52.27 -1.07
C ILE A 460 -16.18 -53.34 -2.12
N ARG A 461 -16.17 -53.01 -3.41
CA ARG A 461 -15.76 -53.92 -4.48
C ARG A 461 -14.33 -54.42 -4.30
N ASP A 462 -13.39 -53.50 -4.13
CA ASP A 462 -11.97 -53.84 -3.99
C ASP A 462 -11.72 -54.64 -2.71
N MET A 463 -12.42 -54.33 -1.62
CA MET A 463 -12.39 -55.08 -0.38
C MET A 463 -13.00 -56.46 -0.55
N HIS A 464 -14.09 -56.61 -1.31
CA HIS A 464 -14.74 -57.86 -1.60
C HIS A 464 -13.83 -58.77 -2.46
N ASP A 465 -13.22 -58.23 -3.50
CA ASP A 465 -12.32 -58.99 -4.38
C ASP A 465 -11.12 -59.55 -3.60
N ASP A 466 -10.56 -58.75 -2.67
CA ASP A 466 -9.44 -59.22 -1.84
C ASP A 466 -9.84 -60.22 -0.76
N LEU A 467 -10.94 -59.95 -0.02
CA LEU A 467 -11.34 -60.79 1.12
C LEU A 467 -12.16 -62.03 0.74
N CYS A 468 -13.03 -61.91 -0.27
CA CYS A 468 -13.93 -62.96 -0.68
C CYS A 468 -13.44 -63.75 -1.90
N ASN A 469 -12.25 -63.43 -2.45
CA ASN A 469 -11.63 -64.10 -3.61
C ASN A 469 -12.57 -64.20 -4.83
N GLY A 470 -13.35 -63.15 -5.10
CA GLY A 470 -14.28 -63.05 -6.22
C GLY A 470 -15.55 -63.92 -6.11
N ARG A 471 -15.85 -64.48 -4.95
CA ARG A 471 -17.09 -65.25 -4.73
C ARG A 471 -18.30 -64.31 -4.74
N ALA A 472 -19.36 -64.67 -5.43
CA ALA A 472 -20.56 -63.90 -5.49
C ALA A 472 -21.27 -63.78 -4.12
N GLY A 473 -21.64 -62.58 -3.68
CA GLY A 473 -22.30 -62.30 -2.41
C GLY A 473 -21.32 -62.06 -1.25
N LEU A 474 -21.82 -61.64 -0.10
CA LEU A 474 -21.02 -61.30 1.07
C LEU A 474 -20.44 -62.56 1.75
N CYS A 475 -19.12 -62.60 1.90
CA CYS A 475 -18.43 -63.62 2.70
C CYS A 475 -18.49 -63.27 4.20
N ASP A 476 -18.13 -64.25 5.05
CA ASP A 476 -18.19 -64.09 6.52
C ASP A 476 -17.17 -63.06 7.03
N GLU A 477 -16.05 -62.91 6.32
CA GLU A 477 -15.00 -61.94 6.62
C GLU A 477 -15.51 -60.49 6.50
N MET A 478 -16.56 -60.23 5.68
CA MET A 478 -17.20 -58.92 5.50
C MET A 478 -18.46 -58.73 6.39
N LYS A 479 -18.82 -59.70 7.24
CA LYS A 479 -19.99 -59.65 8.13
C LYS A 479 -19.57 -59.60 9.62
N PRO A 480 -19.67 -58.46 10.33
CA PRO A 480 -20.01 -57.10 9.83
C PRO A 480 -18.81 -56.44 9.14
N THR A 481 -19.09 -55.48 8.29
CA THR A 481 -18.07 -54.67 7.63
C THR A 481 -17.22 -53.93 8.68
N LYS A 482 -15.90 -54.17 8.66
CA LYS A 482 -14.97 -53.48 9.59
C LYS A 482 -14.54 -52.14 9.02
N GLY A 483 -14.89 -51.05 9.69
CA GLY A 483 -14.59 -49.70 9.23
C GLY A 483 -13.10 -49.43 8.98
N PRO A 484 -12.14 -49.87 9.81
CA PRO A 484 -10.71 -49.70 9.54
C PRO A 484 -10.24 -50.39 8.25
N GLU A 485 -10.80 -51.54 7.93
CA GLU A 485 -10.47 -52.23 6.69
C GLU A 485 -11.06 -51.49 5.49
N LEU A 486 -12.36 -51.12 5.55
CA LEU A 486 -13.01 -50.37 4.48
C LEU A 486 -12.30 -49.03 4.23
N LEU A 487 -11.81 -48.33 5.26
CA LEU A 487 -11.07 -47.06 5.12
C LEU A 487 -9.77 -47.24 4.31
N LYS A 488 -9.09 -48.40 4.39
CA LYS A 488 -7.86 -48.62 3.63
C LYS A 488 -8.13 -48.70 2.12
N TYR A 489 -9.25 -49.34 1.74
CA TYR A 489 -9.67 -49.38 0.33
C TYR A 489 -10.23 -48.06 -0.11
N LEU A 490 -11.07 -47.41 0.70
CA LEU A 490 -11.66 -46.11 0.40
C LEU A 490 -10.61 -45.04 0.03
N ARG A 491 -9.49 -45.00 0.74
CA ARG A 491 -8.39 -44.05 0.44
C ARG A 491 -7.63 -44.31 -0.85
N LYS A 492 -7.79 -45.52 -1.45
CA LYS A 492 -7.10 -45.93 -2.66
C LYS A 492 -8.00 -45.94 -3.89
N VAL A 493 -9.27 -45.59 -3.75
CA VAL A 493 -10.21 -45.64 -4.86
C VAL A 493 -9.76 -44.74 -6.02
N HIS A 494 -9.90 -45.28 -7.21
CA HIS A 494 -9.77 -44.59 -8.47
C HIS A 494 -10.85 -45.11 -9.43
N PHE A 495 -11.73 -44.21 -9.89
CA PHE A 495 -12.85 -44.62 -10.74
C PHE A 495 -13.30 -43.44 -11.65
N GLU A 496 -14.05 -43.78 -12.69
CA GLU A 496 -14.82 -42.83 -13.48
C GLU A 496 -16.22 -42.72 -12.88
N GLY A 497 -16.62 -41.49 -12.44
CA GLY A 497 -17.93 -41.25 -11.88
C GLY A 497 -19.05 -41.24 -12.91
N LEU A 498 -20.31 -41.14 -12.46
CA LEU A 498 -21.48 -41.05 -13.37
C LEU A 498 -21.48 -39.76 -14.21
N SER A 499 -20.74 -38.74 -13.79
CA SER A 499 -20.47 -37.50 -14.55
C SER A 499 -19.53 -37.71 -15.75
N GLY A 500 -18.73 -38.79 -15.72
CA GLY A 500 -17.67 -39.08 -16.68
C GLY A 500 -16.30 -38.55 -16.27
N ASP A 501 -16.19 -37.98 -15.08
CA ASP A 501 -14.93 -37.51 -14.52
C ASP A 501 -14.20 -38.67 -13.80
N SER A 502 -12.85 -38.66 -13.89
CA SER A 502 -12.01 -39.53 -13.08
C SER A 502 -11.89 -38.93 -11.67
N PHE A 503 -12.13 -39.78 -10.68
CA PHE A 503 -12.07 -39.44 -9.27
C PHE A 503 -11.04 -40.27 -8.49
N HIS A 504 -10.33 -39.61 -7.59
CA HIS A 504 -9.45 -40.24 -6.58
C HIS A 504 -9.31 -39.25 -5.39
N PHE A 505 -8.98 -39.78 -4.23
CA PHE A 505 -8.62 -38.95 -3.08
C PHE A 505 -7.12 -38.62 -3.08
N ASP A 506 -6.78 -37.43 -2.62
CA ASP A 506 -5.40 -37.04 -2.34
C ASP A 506 -4.88 -37.73 -1.04
N SER A 507 -3.64 -37.37 -0.63
CA SER A 507 -3.04 -37.88 0.62
C SER A 507 -3.80 -37.49 1.88
N ASN A 508 -4.57 -36.42 1.80
CA ASN A 508 -5.39 -35.90 2.89
C ASN A 508 -6.84 -36.45 2.83
N GLY A 509 -7.16 -37.32 1.89
CA GLY A 509 -8.53 -37.82 1.69
C GLY A 509 -9.48 -36.74 1.18
N ASP A 510 -8.98 -35.73 0.48
CA ASP A 510 -9.73 -34.66 -0.16
C ASP A 510 -9.82 -34.88 -1.67
N ALA A 511 -10.81 -34.33 -2.35
CA ALA A 511 -10.90 -34.36 -3.81
C ALA A 511 -9.86 -33.45 -4.47
N PRO A 512 -9.51 -33.70 -5.76
CA PRO A 512 -8.60 -32.86 -6.52
C PRO A 512 -9.10 -31.40 -6.61
N ALA A 513 -8.21 -30.43 -6.42
CA ALA A 513 -8.54 -29.01 -6.44
C ALA A 513 -8.78 -28.51 -7.86
N ARG A 514 -10.05 -28.42 -8.24
CA ARG A 514 -10.51 -27.84 -9.51
C ARG A 514 -11.69 -26.91 -9.25
N TYR A 515 -11.58 -25.64 -9.70
CA TYR A 515 -12.63 -24.65 -9.54
C TYR A 515 -12.95 -23.98 -10.86
N ASN A 516 -14.20 -23.61 -11.04
CA ASN A 516 -14.68 -22.66 -12.04
C ASN A 516 -14.69 -21.26 -11.42
N ILE A 517 -14.27 -20.26 -12.19
CA ILE A 517 -14.52 -18.86 -11.86
C ILE A 517 -15.76 -18.44 -12.63
N ILE A 518 -16.80 -18.14 -11.91
CA ILE A 518 -18.09 -17.71 -12.46
C ILE A 518 -18.32 -16.23 -12.19
N HIS A 519 -19.06 -15.61 -13.07
CA HIS A 519 -19.32 -14.17 -13.06
C HIS A 519 -20.79 -13.89 -13.24
N PHE A 520 -21.37 -13.09 -12.34
CA PHE A 520 -22.76 -12.68 -12.44
C PHE A 520 -22.87 -11.41 -13.27
N LYS A 521 -23.46 -11.53 -14.47
CA LYS A 521 -23.55 -10.42 -15.42
C LYS A 521 -24.89 -10.37 -16.13
N GLN A 522 -25.21 -9.19 -16.63
CA GLN A 522 -26.37 -8.99 -17.50
C GLN A 522 -26.04 -9.49 -18.92
N VAL A 523 -26.71 -10.56 -19.36
CA VAL A 523 -26.52 -11.15 -20.70
C VAL A 523 -27.47 -10.53 -21.73
N ALA A 524 -28.60 -10.00 -21.30
CA ALA A 524 -29.53 -9.22 -22.08
C ALA A 524 -30.23 -8.21 -21.16
N ALA A 525 -30.87 -7.18 -21.71
CA ALA A 525 -31.54 -6.15 -20.91
C ALA A 525 -32.54 -6.78 -19.91
N GLY A 526 -32.25 -6.59 -18.61
CA GLY A 526 -33.00 -7.15 -17.49
C GLY A 526 -32.87 -8.66 -17.27
N LYS A 527 -31.97 -9.34 -17.98
CA LYS A 527 -31.68 -10.77 -17.79
C LYS A 527 -30.28 -10.99 -17.31
N TYR A 528 -30.12 -11.49 -16.08
CA TYR A 528 -28.85 -11.77 -15.40
C TYR A 528 -28.59 -13.27 -15.35
N GLN A 529 -27.34 -13.67 -15.44
CA GLN A 529 -26.94 -15.07 -15.35
C GLN A 529 -25.51 -15.17 -14.80
N TRP A 530 -25.23 -16.29 -14.14
CA TRP A 530 -23.89 -16.73 -13.82
C TRP A 530 -23.24 -17.34 -15.07
N VAL A 531 -22.07 -16.81 -15.46
CA VAL A 531 -21.34 -17.24 -16.66
C VAL A 531 -19.93 -17.63 -16.24
N ARG A 532 -19.46 -18.78 -16.70
CA ARG A 532 -18.07 -19.20 -16.48
C ARG A 532 -17.15 -18.28 -17.27
N VAL A 533 -16.19 -17.63 -16.58
CA VAL A 533 -15.20 -16.73 -17.15
C VAL A 533 -13.76 -17.18 -16.94
N GLY A 534 -13.56 -18.27 -16.19
CA GLY A 534 -12.25 -18.80 -15.91
C GLY A 534 -12.27 -20.14 -15.18
N GLU A 535 -11.08 -20.61 -14.87
CA GLU A 535 -10.84 -21.85 -14.14
C GLU A 535 -9.60 -21.73 -13.24
N TYR A 536 -9.59 -22.50 -12.18
CA TYR A 536 -8.43 -22.69 -11.32
C TYR A 536 -8.11 -24.18 -11.25
N VAL A 537 -6.98 -24.56 -11.81
CA VAL A 537 -6.54 -25.96 -11.91
C VAL A 537 -5.05 -26.05 -11.62
N GLU A 538 -4.63 -27.05 -10.85
CA GLU A 538 -3.23 -27.30 -10.48
C GLU A 538 -2.53 -26.08 -9.85
N GLY A 539 -3.26 -25.31 -9.05
CA GLY A 539 -2.72 -24.14 -8.36
C GLY A 539 -2.51 -22.90 -9.24
N LYS A 540 -3.13 -22.88 -10.45
CA LYS A 540 -3.02 -21.74 -11.39
C LYS A 540 -4.39 -21.27 -11.83
N ILE A 541 -4.57 -19.95 -11.78
CA ILE A 541 -5.76 -19.29 -12.30
C ILE A 541 -5.62 -19.00 -13.79
N ARG A 542 -6.70 -19.25 -14.53
CA ARG A 542 -6.88 -18.85 -15.94
C ARG A 542 -8.18 -18.06 -16.04
N LEU A 543 -8.10 -16.75 -16.02
CA LEU A 543 -9.26 -15.85 -16.03
C LEU A 543 -9.29 -15.05 -17.33
N ASN A 544 -10.41 -15.10 -18.06
CA ASN A 544 -10.63 -14.31 -19.27
C ASN A 544 -11.21 -12.93 -18.89
N MET A 545 -10.33 -11.96 -18.66
CA MET A 545 -10.71 -10.60 -18.27
C MET A 545 -11.59 -9.88 -19.30
N SER A 546 -11.56 -10.29 -20.56
CA SER A 546 -12.39 -9.66 -21.60
C SER A 546 -13.88 -9.99 -21.47
N GLU A 547 -14.21 -11.06 -20.76
CA GLU A 547 -15.59 -11.49 -20.49
C GLU A 547 -16.13 -10.97 -19.15
N VAL A 548 -15.26 -10.41 -18.31
CA VAL A 548 -15.64 -9.83 -17.01
C VAL A 548 -16.22 -8.44 -17.24
N GLN A 549 -17.46 -8.24 -16.84
CA GLN A 549 -18.16 -6.95 -16.90
C GLN A 549 -18.15 -6.32 -15.52
N PHE A 550 -17.49 -5.17 -15.43
CA PHE A 550 -17.56 -4.36 -14.23
C PHE A 550 -18.78 -3.46 -14.28
N LYS A 551 -19.35 -3.17 -13.13
CA LYS A 551 -20.54 -2.34 -13.03
C LYS A 551 -20.37 -1.01 -13.78
N LEU A 552 -21.43 -0.54 -14.45
CA LEU A 552 -21.47 0.66 -15.30
C LEU A 552 -20.66 0.56 -16.61
N GLY A 553 -20.41 -0.64 -17.13
CA GLY A 553 -19.75 -0.82 -18.43
C GLY A 553 -18.28 -0.33 -18.47
N GLN A 554 -17.62 -0.23 -17.32
CA GLN A 554 -16.21 0.09 -17.27
C GLN A 554 -15.39 -1.11 -17.74
N PRO A 555 -14.45 -0.93 -18.67
CA PRO A 555 -13.64 -2.03 -19.22
C PRO A 555 -12.52 -2.48 -18.28
N LYS A 556 -12.31 -1.80 -17.17
CA LYS A 556 -11.25 -2.07 -16.20
C LYS A 556 -11.84 -2.35 -14.82
N PRO A 557 -11.16 -3.19 -14.01
CA PRO A 557 -11.54 -3.37 -12.61
C PRO A 557 -11.55 -2.03 -11.87
N PRO A 558 -12.47 -1.84 -10.92
CA PRO A 558 -12.44 -0.66 -10.06
C PRO A 558 -11.15 -0.64 -9.25
N GLU A 559 -10.52 0.51 -9.14
CA GLU A 559 -9.32 0.68 -8.33
C GLU A 559 -9.66 0.48 -6.84
N SER A 560 -8.97 -0.47 -6.20
CA SER A 560 -9.13 -0.79 -4.78
C SER A 560 -7.77 -0.68 -4.08
N VAL A 561 -7.41 0.57 -3.71
CA VAL A 561 -6.12 0.93 -3.10
C VAL A 561 -6.34 1.89 -1.96
N CYS A 562 -5.55 1.78 -0.89
CA CYS A 562 -5.68 2.67 0.26
C CYS A 562 -5.25 4.10 -0.07
N SER A 563 -4.12 4.25 -0.71
CA SER A 563 -3.54 5.55 -1.06
C SER A 563 -3.19 5.60 -2.53
N LEU A 564 -3.48 6.75 -3.16
CA LEU A 564 -3.06 7.01 -4.53
C LEU A 564 -1.55 7.20 -4.60
N GLU A 565 -0.97 6.98 -5.77
CA GLU A 565 0.43 7.30 -5.97
C GLU A 565 0.70 8.79 -5.75
N CYS A 566 1.85 9.07 -5.14
CA CYS A 566 2.24 10.45 -4.88
C CYS A 566 2.69 11.13 -6.16
N ASP A 567 2.35 12.43 -6.30
CA ASP A 567 2.79 13.26 -7.40
C ASP A 567 4.32 13.38 -7.45
N LEU A 568 4.81 13.82 -8.59
CA LEU A 568 6.23 14.09 -8.78
C LEU A 568 6.72 15.09 -7.71
N GLY A 569 7.83 14.75 -7.04
CA GLY A 569 8.39 15.59 -5.98
C GLY A 569 7.78 15.41 -4.59
N GLN A 570 6.84 14.49 -4.44
CA GLN A 570 6.29 14.10 -3.14
C GLN A 570 6.90 12.79 -2.66
N ALA A 571 7.13 12.68 -1.36
CA ALA A 571 7.53 11.45 -0.71
C ALA A 571 6.36 10.81 0.07
N LYS A 572 6.42 9.50 0.25
CA LYS A 572 5.41 8.70 0.96
C LYS A 572 5.74 8.64 2.46
N LYS A 573 4.74 8.88 3.30
CA LYS A 573 4.82 8.60 4.73
C LYS A 573 3.76 7.55 5.06
N TYR A 574 4.18 6.33 5.36
CA TYR A 574 3.26 5.25 5.71
C TYR A 574 2.49 5.55 7.00
N VAL A 575 1.24 5.11 7.03
CA VAL A 575 0.40 5.17 8.22
C VAL A 575 0.88 4.07 9.19
N GLU A 576 1.00 4.40 10.46
CA GLU A 576 1.46 3.46 11.48
C GLU A 576 0.49 2.27 11.60
N GLY A 577 1.02 1.06 11.44
CA GLY A 577 0.23 -0.17 11.45
C GLY A 577 -0.43 -0.57 10.13
N GLU A 578 -0.38 0.26 9.07
CA GLU A 578 -0.98 -0.03 7.75
C GLU A 578 0.05 0.14 6.63
N SER A 579 0.65 -0.97 6.19
CA SER A 579 1.72 -0.96 5.16
C SER A 579 1.25 -0.51 3.77
N CYS A 580 -0.04 -0.61 3.45
CA CYS A 580 -0.61 -0.22 2.16
C CYS A 580 -1.10 1.23 2.12
N CYS A 581 -1.09 1.94 3.26
CA CYS A 581 -1.64 3.28 3.39
C CYS A 581 -0.52 4.28 3.66
N TRP A 582 -0.51 5.36 2.90
CA TRP A 582 0.47 6.43 3.07
C TRP A 582 -0.16 7.79 2.81
N HIS A 583 0.46 8.80 3.37
CA HIS A 583 0.22 10.21 3.04
C HIS A 583 1.35 10.72 2.18
N CYS A 584 1.02 11.51 1.17
CA CYS A 584 2.00 12.19 0.35
C CYS A 584 2.36 13.54 1.00
N PHE A 585 3.65 13.84 1.11
CA PHE A 585 4.13 15.14 1.57
C PHE A 585 5.13 15.72 0.59
N ASN A 586 5.06 17.02 0.38
CA ASN A 586 5.95 17.74 -0.51
C ASN A 586 7.36 17.79 0.07
N CYS A 587 8.36 17.51 -0.77
CA CYS A 587 9.73 17.83 -0.42
C CYS A 587 9.88 19.34 -0.25
N THR A 588 10.68 19.77 0.73
CA THR A 588 10.87 21.19 1.03
C THR A 588 11.60 21.93 -0.09
N GLN A 589 11.66 23.27 -0.02
CA GLN A 589 12.21 24.14 -1.05
C GLN A 589 13.58 23.73 -1.60
N TYR A 590 14.42 23.05 -0.78
CA TYR A 590 15.77 22.62 -1.17
C TYR A 590 15.94 21.12 -1.23
N GLN A 591 14.87 20.37 -1.30
CA GLN A 591 14.87 18.92 -1.33
C GLN A 591 14.25 18.39 -2.62
N ILE A 592 14.72 17.22 -3.04
CA ILE A 592 14.13 16.42 -4.09
C ILE A 592 13.70 15.07 -3.51
N ARG A 593 12.76 14.41 -4.17
CA ARG A 593 12.43 13.01 -3.84
C ARG A 593 13.65 12.13 -4.05
N HIS A 594 13.91 11.22 -3.11
CA HIS A 594 15.01 10.26 -3.25
C HIS A 594 14.79 9.35 -4.46
N PRO A 595 15.80 9.13 -5.35
CA PRO A 595 15.61 8.37 -6.58
C PRO A 595 15.19 6.90 -6.39
N SER A 596 15.70 6.24 -5.33
CA SER A 596 15.43 4.82 -5.05
C SER A 596 14.51 4.57 -3.85
N ASP A 597 14.35 5.52 -2.93
CA ASP A 597 13.50 5.39 -1.76
C ASP A 597 12.34 6.39 -1.82
N PRO A 598 11.10 5.93 -2.10
CA PRO A 598 9.95 6.82 -2.20
C PRO A 598 9.53 7.46 -0.87
N THR A 599 10.10 7.04 0.27
CA THR A 599 9.71 7.55 1.60
C THR A 599 10.52 8.77 2.04
N GLN A 600 11.59 9.10 1.33
CA GLN A 600 12.54 10.13 1.77
C GLN A 600 12.69 11.26 0.76
N CYS A 601 12.96 12.44 1.30
CA CYS A 601 13.44 13.60 0.56
C CYS A 601 14.90 13.85 0.89
N ILE A 602 15.74 14.04 -0.12
CA ILE A 602 17.16 14.38 0.03
C ILE A 602 17.39 15.84 -0.26
N VAL A 603 18.28 16.44 0.53
CA VAL A 603 18.68 17.84 0.35
C VAL A 603 19.64 17.95 -0.83
N CYS A 604 19.36 18.86 -1.76
CA CYS A 604 20.28 19.15 -2.85
C CYS A 604 21.64 19.61 -2.32
N PRO A 605 22.76 19.18 -2.96
CA PRO A 605 24.10 19.66 -2.63
C PRO A 605 24.19 21.19 -2.75
N GLN A 606 25.15 21.79 -2.04
CA GLN A 606 25.43 23.21 -2.17
C GLN A 606 25.80 23.55 -3.62
N GLY A 607 25.27 24.67 -4.12
CA GLY A 607 25.44 25.10 -5.50
C GLY A 607 24.45 24.49 -6.46
N THR A 608 23.45 23.76 -5.94
CA THR A 608 22.33 23.22 -6.75
C THR A 608 20.98 23.53 -6.09
N VAL A 609 19.95 23.70 -6.90
CA VAL A 609 18.55 23.88 -6.48
C VAL A 609 17.66 22.85 -7.14
N PRO A 610 16.58 22.42 -6.48
CA PRO A 610 15.61 21.53 -7.10
C PRO A 610 15.02 22.13 -8.38
N ASP A 611 14.70 21.28 -9.33
CA ASP A 611 13.85 21.67 -10.44
C ASP A 611 12.40 21.94 -9.94
N PRO A 612 11.52 22.60 -10.73
CA PRO A 612 10.14 22.90 -10.32
C PRO A 612 9.31 21.67 -9.93
N ARG A 613 9.74 20.47 -10.38
CA ARG A 613 9.08 19.18 -10.06
C ARG A 613 9.73 18.43 -8.90
N HIS A 614 10.77 18.97 -8.28
CA HIS A 614 11.52 18.33 -7.18
C HIS A 614 12.03 16.91 -7.49
N ILE A 615 12.44 16.66 -8.76
CA ILE A 615 12.96 15.37 -9.22
C ILE A 615 14.48 15.34 -9.23
N ARG A 616 15.10 16.47 -9.64
CA ARG A 616 16.56 16.57 -9.76
C ARG A 616 17.07 17.90 -9.24
N CYS A 617 18.36 17.91 -8.85
CA CYS A 617 19.05 19.10 -8.45
C CYS A 617 19.74 19.72 -9.68
N ASN A 618 19.35 20.93 -10.05
CA ASN A 618 19.96 21.67 -11.17
C ASN A 618 21.08 22.55 -10.63
N PRO A 619 22.23 22.65 -11.31
CA PRO A 619 23.31 23.53 -10.92
C PRO A 619 22.89 24.99 -11.02
N ILE A 620 23.23 25.78 -10.02
CA ILE A 620 23.02 27.22 -10.05
C ILE A 620 24.11 27.84 -10.94
N PRO A 621 23.76 28.75 -11.87
CA PRO A 621 24.73 29.45 -12.70
C PRO A 621 25.74 30.20 -11.84
N GLU A 622 27.01 30.21 -12.29
CA GLU A 622 28.08 30.93 -11.59
C GLU A 622 27.86 32.45 -11.71
N GLU A 623 27.84 33.14 -10.58
CA GLU A 623 27.83 34.59 -10.53
C GLU A 623 29.23 35.11 -10.19
N TYR A 624 29.72 36.01 -11.00
CA TYR A 624 30.92 36.84 -10.76
C TYR A 624 30.75 38.21 -11.37
N LEU A 625 31.64 39.15 -11.05
CA LEU A 625 31.57 40.50 -11.63
C LEU A 625 31.86 40.45 -13.12
N GLN A 626 30.82 40.45 -13.94
CA GLN A 626 30.91 40.40 -15.38
C GLN A 626 31.39 41.77 -15.93
N PRO A 627 32.21 41.78 -17.02
CA PRO A 627 32.76 43.00 -17.61
C PRO A 627 31.69 43.94 -18.17
N ASP A 628 30.51 43.45 -18.50
CA ASP A 628 29.38 44.18 -19.03
C ASP A 628 28.47 44.77 -17.93
N SER A 629 28.72 44.44 -16.65
CA SER A 629 27.97 45.03 -15.55
C SER A 629 28.24 46.53 -15.44
N GLY A 630 27.21 47.33 -15.11
CA GLY A 630 27.32 48.78 -14.97
C GLY A 630 28.46 49.23 -14.03
N TRP A 631 28.73 48.45 -12.96
CA TRP A 631 29.84 48.70 -12.03
C TRP A 631 31.20 48.40 -12.66
N ALA A 632 31.35 47.32 -13.42
CA ALA A 632 32.57 47.00 -14.10
C ALA A 632 32.90 48.03 -15.19
N ILE A 633 31.91 48.42 -16.00
CA ILE A 633 32.06 49.47 -17.03
C ILE A 633 32.46 50.78 -16.37
N GLY A 634 31.81 51.19 -15.29
CA GLY A 634 32.18 52.41 -14.55
C GLY A 634 33.60 52.38 -14.05
N ALA A 635 34.05 51.27 -13.43
CA ALA A 635 35.41 51.08 -12.92
C ALA A 635 36.44 51.09 -14.08
N MET A 636 36.16 50.40 -15.19
CA MET A 636 37.03 50.39 -16.38
C MET A 636 37.16 51.78 -17.01
N ALA A 637 36.06 52.52 -17.14
CA ALA A 637 36.04 53.87 -17.72
C ALA A 637 36.92 54.84 -16.87
N LEU A 638 36.78 54.78 -15.54
CA LEU A 638 37.61 55.57 -14.62
C LEU A 638 39.08 55.20 -14.68
N SER A 639 39.40 53.89 -14.71
CA SER A 639 40.75 53.38 -14.83
C SER A 639 41.37 53.76 -16.20
N SER A 640 40.64 53.62 -17.30
CA SER A 640 41.07 54.03 -18.61
C SER A 640 41.40 55.54 -18.69
N THR A 641 40.54 56.36 -18.11
CA THR A 641 40.80 57.83 -18.02
C THR A 641 42.04 58.08 -17.19
N GLY A 642 42.19 57.36 -16.06
CA GLY A 642 43.39 57.48 -15.22
C GLY A 642 44.66 57.04 -15.89
N VAL A 643 44.65 55.95 -16.70
CA VAL A 643 45.74 55.52 -17.56
C VAL A 643 46.13 56.62 -18.56
N LEU A 644 45.14 57.14 -19.29
CA LEU A 644 45.40 58.24 -20.29
C LEU A 644 46.03 59.45 -19.65
N VAL A 645 45.51 59.94 -18.51
CA VAL A 645 46.08 61.07 -17.81
C VAL A 645 47.49 60.78 -17.32
N THR A 646 47.72 59.59 -16.79
CA THR A 646 49.07 59.21 -16.29
C THR A 646 50.08 59.13 -17.40
N LEU A 647 49.72 58.56 -18.54
CA LEU A 647 50.54 58.49 -19.76
C LEU A 647 50.82 59.85 -20.29
N PHE A 648 49.83 60.76 -20.34
CA PHE A 648 49.99 62.14 -20.72
C PHE A 648 51.03 62.84 -19.81
N VAL A 649 50.87 62.75 -18.52
CA VAL A 649 51.82 63.29 -17.57
C VAL A 649 53.21 62.71 -17.75
N LEU A 650 53.34 61.41 -17.94
CA LEU A 650 54.57 60.74 -18.20
C LEU A 650 55.24 61.25 -19.49
N GLY A 651 54.45 61.42 -20.55
CA GLY A 651 54.91 62.03 -21.82
C GLY A 651 55.47 63.42 -21.62
N VAL A 652 54.78 64.27 -20.83
CA VAL A 652 55.24 65.64 -20.46
C VAL A 652 56.56 65.57 -19.67
N PHE A 653 56.70 64.62 -18.70
CA PHE A 653 57.94 64.42 -17.92
C PHE A 653 59.12 63.93 -18.83
N ILE A 654 58.84 63.12 -19.83
CA ILE A 654 59.84 62.67 -20.80
C ILE A 654 60.28 63.82 -21.69
N LYS A 655 59.30 64.57 -22.30
CA LYS A 655 59.55 65.68 -23.23
C LYS A 655 60.41 66.78 -22.56
N TYR A 656 60.05 67.15 -21.32
CA TYR A 656 60.72 68.19 -20.58
C TYR A 656 61.75 67.71 -19.53
N ASN A 657 62.30 66.51 -19.72
CA ASN A 657 63.18 65.82 -18.81
C ASN A 657 64.43 66.59 -18.41
N THR A 658 64.97 67.46 -19.22
CA THR A 658 66.16 68.29 -18.99
C THR A 658 65.95 69.61 -18.25
N THR A 659 64.70 69.97 -18.03
CA THR A 659 64.34 71.23 -17.37
C THR A 659 64.71 71.27 -15.89
N PRO A 660 65.12 72.47 -15.35
CA PRO A 660 65.48 72.57 -13.91
C PRO A 660 64.36 72.13 -12.97
N VAL A 661 63.10 72.31 -13.35
CA VAL A 661 61.91 72.03 -12.54
C VAL A 661 61.74 70.53 -12.40
N VAL A 662 61.87 69.74 -13.49
CA VAL A 662 61.77 68.29 -13.46
C VAL A 662 63.00 67.65 -12.72
N ARG A 663 64.21 68.18 -12.89
CA ARG A 663 65.35 67.72 -12.11
C ARG A 663 65.25 68.07 -10.61
N ALA A 664 64.73 69.17 -10.21
CA ALA A 664 64.52 69.55 -8.84
C ALA A 664 63.40 68.71 -8.15
N SER A 665 62.37 68.29 -8.86
CA SER A 665 61.32 67.43 -8.35
C SER A 665 61.76 66.02 -8.08
N GLY A 666 63.03 65.60 -8.38
CA GLY A 666 63.48 64.21 -8.18
C GLY A 666 62.99 63.27 -9.26
N ARG A 667 63.50 63.50 -10.47
CA ARG A 667 63.04 62.88 -11.73
C ARG A 667 62.80 61.37 -11.64
N GLU A 668 63.82 60.65 -11.08
CA GLU A 668 63.78 59.17 -11.03
C GLU A 668 62.62 58.67 -10.13
N LEU A 669 62.43 59.29 -8.96
CA LEU A 669 61.32 58.94 -8.05
C LEU A 669 59.96 59.37 -8.59
N SER A 670 59.92 60.41 -9.43
CA SER A 670 58.67 60.81 -10.10
C SER A 670 58.27 59.80 -11.19
N TYR A 671 59.18 59.21 -11.91
CA TYR A 671 58.91 58.14 -12.84
C TYR A 671 58.43 56.85 -12.11
N THR A 672 59.07 56.48 -10.98
CA THR A 672 58.63 55.33 -10.15
C THR A 672 57.24 55.56 -9.61
N LEU A 673 56.91 56.76 -9.18
CA LEU A 673 55.60 57.14 -8.71
C LEU A 673 54.52 57.02 -9.83
N LEU A 674 54.85 57.57 -11.04
CA LEU A 674 53.92 57.45 -12.19
C LEU A 674 53.74 55.98 -12.65
N ALA A 675 54.80 55.19 -12.64
CA ALA A 675 54.71 53.76 -12.90
C ALA A 675 53.86 53.05 -11.88
N GLY A 676 54.00 53.34 -10.59
CA GLY A 676 53.15 52.80 -9.52
C GLY A 676 51.65 53.17 -9.70
N ILE A 677 51.37 54.41 -10.09
CA ILE A 677 50.00 54.88 -10.37
C ILE A 677 49.44 54.16 -11.60
N LEU A 678 50.24 54.01 -12.64
CA LEU A 678 49.81 53.28 -13.85
C LEU A 678 49.44 51.82 -13.50
N MET A 679 50.30 51.12 -12.72
CA MET A 679 50.04 49.77 -12.25
C MET A 679 48.76 49.70 -11.39
N CYS A 680 48.49 50.69 -10.53
CA CYS A 680 47.21 50.70 -9.77
C CYS A 680 45.99 50.72 -10.67
N TYR A 681 46.01 51.48 -11.76
CA TYR A 681 44.92 51.47 -12.76
C TYR A 681 44.87 50.16 -13.52
N CYS A 682 46.00 49.53 -13.87
CA CYS A 682 46.04 48.23 -14.53
C CYS A 682 45.48 47.12 -13.64
N VAL A 683 45.69 47.14 -12.34
CA VAL A 683 45.15 46.12 -11.42
C VAL A 683 43.62 46.20 -11.36
N THR A 684 42.99 47.34 -11.65
CA THR A 684 41.53 47.42 -11.70
C THR A 684 40.95 46.53 -12.80
N TYR A 685 41.59 46.36 -13.92
CA TYR A 685 41.16 45.43 -14.96
C TYR A 685 41.31 43.97 -14.49
N ALA A 686 42.42 43.64 -13.74
CA ALA A 686 42.57 42.33 -13.18
C ALA A 686 41.47 41.96 -12.15
N LEU A 687 40.88 42.96 -11.48
CA LEU A 687 39.77 42.74 -10.53
C LEU A 687 38.44 42.40 -11.21
N ILE A 688 38.30 42.71 -12.49
CA ILE A 688 37.11 42.48 -13.29
C ILE A 688 37.17 41.15 -14.08
N LEU A 689 38.37 40.58 -14.21
CA LEU A 689 38.55 39.28 -14.89
C LEU A 689 37.80 38.17 -14.13
N ARG A 690 37.27 37.20 -14.88
CA ARG A 690 36.70 35.99 -14.27
C ARG A 690 37.69 35.40 -13.26
N PRO A 691 37.29 35.18 -12.00
CA PRO A 691 38.14 34.56 -11.01
C PRO A 691 38.72 33.23 -11.50
N SER A 692 40.07 33.18 -11.50
CA SER A 692 40.89 31.98 -11.75
C SER A 692 42.08 32.05 -10.80
N ASP A 693 42.80 30.96 -10.60
CA ASP A 693 43.92 30.92 -9.66
C ASP A 693 44.95 31.98 -10.04
N ILE A 694 45.21 32.17 -11.34
CA ILE A 694 46.14 33.19 -11.87
C ILE A 694 45.57 34.60 -11.61
N ALA A 695 44.29 34.84 -11.94
CA ALA A 695 43.68 36.17 -11.71
C ALA A 695 43.65 36.51 -10.21
N CYS A 696 43.31 35.55 -9.35
CA CYS A 696 43.37 35.71 -7.90
C CYS A 696 44.78 36.03 -7.39
N GLY A 697 45.78 35.38 -7.95
CA GLY A 697 47.21 35.64 -7.65
C GLY A 697 47.60 37.06 -8.06
N VAL A 698 47.27 37.48 -9.25
CA VAL A 698 47.55 38.86 -9.76
C VAL A 698 46.80 39.92 -8.95
N GLN A 699 45.57 39.70 -8.60
CA GLN A 699 44.78 40.65 -7.77
C GLN A 699 45.41 40.78 -6.38
N ARG A 700 45.76 39.66 -5.74
CA ARG A 700 46.32 39.58 -4.38
C ARG A 700 47.69 40.19 -4.27
N PHE A 701 48.60 39.87 -5.23
CA PHE A 701 49.94 40.44 -5.32
C PHE A 701 49.87 41.93 -5.75
N GLY A 702 49.13 42.20 -6.83
CA GLY A 702 49.15 43.48 -7.50
C GLY A 702 48.61 44.62 -6.64
N ALA A 703 47.53 44.38 -5.92
CA ALA A 703 46.88 45.45 -5.11
C ALA A 703 47.88 46.01 -4.05
N GLY A 704 48.45 45.20 -3.20
CA GLY A 704 49.42 45.59 -2.20
C GLY A 704 50.72 46.17 -2.78
N PHE A 705 51.25 45.55 -3.83
CA PHE A 705 52.47 45.92 -4.51
C PHE A 705 52.38 47.30 -5.13
N CYS A 706 51.33 47.56 -5.92
CA CYS A 706 51.17 48.86 -6.62
C CYS A 706 51.04 50.03 -5.64
N PHE A 707 50.29 49.89 -4.56
CA PHE A 707 50.21 50.92 -3.53
C PHE A 707 51.52 51.09 -2.83
N THR A 708 52.31 50.05 -2.57
CA THR A 708 53.61 50.12 -1.97
C THR A 708 54.59 50.91 -2.84
N VAL A 709 54.59 50.65 -4.18
CA VAL A 709 55.46 51.39 -5.10
C VAL A 709 55.13 52.90 -5.04
N VAL A 710 53.87 53.27 -5.04
CA VAL A 710 53.41 54.67 -4.98
C VAL A 710 53.90 55.33 -3.66
N TYR A 711 53.62 54.71 -2.52
CA TYR A 711 53.90 55.30 -1.22
C TYR A 711 55.37 55.20 -0.83
N ALA A 712 56.13 54.20 -1.27
CA ALA A 712 57.57 54.11 -1.12
C ALA A 712 58.24 55.25 -1.90
N ALA A 713 57.86 55.48 -3.17
CA ALA A 713 58.39 56.58 -3.93
C ALA A 713 58.08 57.96 -3.29
N LEU A 714 56.83 58.13 -2.81
CA LEU A 714 56.41 59.34 -2.14
C LEU A 714 57.13 59.57 -0.80
N LEU A 715 57.29 58.53 0.04
CA LEU A 715 58.00 58.56 1.30
C LEU A 715 59.47 58.90 1.08
N THR A 716 60.13 58.22 0.12
CA THR A 716 61.54 58.49 -0.17
C THR A 716 61.70 59.92 -0.68
N LYS A 717 60.79 60.47 -1.46
CA LYS A 717 60.78 61.83 -1.95
C LYS A 717 60.60 62.83 -0.81
N THR A 718 59.65 62.64 0.10
CA THR A 718 59.41 63.51 1.26
C THR A 718 60.55 63.46 2.24
N ASN A 719 61.12 62.28 2.51
CA ASN A 719 62.32 62.09 3.35
C ASN A 719 63.56 62.83 2.77
N ARG A 720 63.79 62.75 1.45
CA ARG A 720 64.84 63.53 0.78
C ARG A 720 64.70 65.00 1.02
N ILE A 721 63.47 65.54 0.80
CA ILE A 721 63.15 66.96 1.01
C ILE A 721 63.42 67.32 2.49
N SER A 722 62.93 66.56 3.45
CA SER A 722 63.13 66.75 4.88
C SER A 722 64.62 66.80 5.25
N ARG A 723 65.39 65.92 4.73
CA ARG A 723 66.89 65.88 5.04
C ARG A 723 67.57 67.09 4.43
N ILE A 724 67.34 67.53 3.26
CA ILE A 724 67.89 68.67 2.62
C ILE A 724 67.64 69.94 3.47
N PHE A 725 66.42 70.14 3.92
CA PHE A 725 66.03 71.34 4.64
C PHE A 725 66.48 71.32 6.14
N LYS A 726 66.58 70.14 6.77
CA LYS A 726 67.11 69.98 8.11
C LYS A 726 68.66 70.29 8.16
N ALA A 727 69.36 69.70 7.16
CA ALA A 727 70.85 69.92 7.06
C ALA A 727 71.18 71.41 6.75
N GLY A 728 70.38 72.06 5.90
CA GLY A 728 70.58 73.47 5.58
C GLY A 728 70.38 74.47 6.76
N LYS A 729 69.84 74.00 7.90
CA LYS A 729 69.70 74.76 9.15
C LYS A 729 70.90 74.59 10.10
N HIS A 730 71.71 73.47 10.00
CA HIS A 730 72.67 73.17 11.01
C HIS A 730 74.08 72.97 10.50
N SER A 731 74.35 72.77 9.18
CA SER A 731 75.76 72.52 8.67
C SER A 731 75.82 72.80 7.16
N ALA A 732 76.98 73.36 6.70
CA ALA A 732 77.29 73.46 5.26
C ALA A 732 77.73 72.09 4.60
N LYS A 733 77.76 70.97 5.34
CA LYS A 733 78.12 69.61 4.82
C LYS A 733 76.91 68.93 4.14
N ARG A 734 77.13 68.44 2.96
CA ARG A 734 76.06 67.75 2.17
C ARG A 734 75.60 66.47 2.92
N PRO A 735 74.29 66.32 3.20
CA PRO A 735 73.79 65.15 3.89
C PRO A 735 74.01 63.86 3.09
N ASN A 736 74.26 62.78 3.83
CA ASN A 736 74.38 61.43 3.21
C ASN A 736 73.02 60.94 2.63
N PHE A 737 73.11 60.08 1.61
CA PHE A 737 71.93 59.42 1.01
C PHE A 737 70.92 60.34 0.23
N ILE A 738 71.41 61.47 -0.30
CA ILE A 738 70.58 62.39 -1.12
C ILE A 738 70.82 62.15 -2.64
N SER A 739 71.83 61.39 -3.00
CA SER A 739 72.07 61.08 -4.43
C SER A 739 70.86 60.35 -5.11
N PRO A 740 70.66 60.58 -6.41
CA PRO A 740 69.60 59.83 -7.12
C PRO A 740 69.64 58.34 -7.00
N ARG A 741 70.86 57.78 -7.07
CA ARG A 741 71.09 56.29 -6.91
C ARG A 741 70.71 55.80 -5.50
N SER A 742 71.10 56.49 -4.46
CA SER A 742 70.73 56.12 -3.08
C SER A 742 69.24 56.16 -2.82
N GLN A 743 68.57 57.14 -3.46
CA GLN A 743 67.07 57.26 -3.32
C GLN A 743 66.35 56.10 -4.02
N ILE A 744 66.84 55.71 -5.18
CA ILE A 744 66.26 54.52 -5.85
C ILE A 744 66.53 53.27 -5.00
N ILE A 745 67.75 53.05 -4.45
CA ILE A 745 68.02 51.89 -3.61
C ILE A 745 67.14 51.83 -2.38
N ILE A 746 66.87 52.96 -1.73
CA ILE A 746 65.99 53.05 -0.58
C ILE A 746 64.53 52.71 -1.01
N CYS A 747 64.06 53.27 -2.12
CA CYS A 747 62.72 52.98 -2.64
C CYS A 747 62.57 51.49 -3.01
N THR A 748 63.60 50.92 -3.69
CA THR A 748 63.57 49.50 -4.05
C THR A 748 63.63 48.60 -2.81
N GLY A 749 64.36 48.98 -1.77
CA GLY A 749 64.36 48.26 -0.51
C GLY A 749 62.98 48.26 0.17
N LEU A 750 62.31 49.41 0.22
CA LEU A 750 60.95 49.48 0.74
C LEU A 750 59.94 48.64 -0.08
N VAL A 751 60.08 48.66 -1.38
CA VAL A 751 59.22 47.82 -2.27
C VAL A 751 59.55 46.34 -2.10
N GLY A 752 60.87 45.99 -1.88
CA GLY A 752 61.36 44.65 -1.63
C GLY A 752 60.71 44.01 -0.41
N VAL A 753 60.50 44.77 0.66
CA VAL A 753 59.79 44.28 1.87
C VAL A 753 58.36 43.75 1.50
N GLN A 754 57.61 44.50 0.67
CA GLN A 754 56.29 44.09 0.26
C GLN A 754 56.31 42.84 -0.63
N ILE A 755 57.31 42.75 -1.52
CA ILE A 755 57.50 41.56 -2.35
C ILE A 755 57.72 40.34 -1.48
N LEU A 756 58.55 40.47 -0.44
CA LEU A 756 58.78 39.39 0.54
C LEU A 756 57.52 38.99 1.28
N ILE A 757 56.76 40.00 1.79
CA ILE A 757 55.51 39.71 2.51
C ILE A 757 54.51 38.99 1.59
N ASN A 758 54.30 39.51 0.38
CA ASN A 758 53.39 38.92 -0.58
C ASN A 758 53.89 37.52 -1.05
N GLY A 759 55.20 37.35 -1.27
CA GLY A 759 55.79 36.08 -1.70
C GLY A 759 55.61 34.98 -0.66
N VAL A 760 56.00 35.32 0.61
CA VAL A 760 55.81 34.36 1.72
C VAL A 760 54.33 33.99 1.89
N TRP A 761 53.45 34.99 1.83
CA TRP A 761 52.01 34.73 1.91
C TRP A 761 51.48 33.87 0.77
N MET A 762 51.92 34.07 -0.48
CA MET A 762 51.50 33.22 -1.61
C MET A 762 52.05 31.80 -1.51
N ILE A 763 53.18 31.59 -0.86
CA ILE A 763 53.71 30.23 -0.62
C ILE A 763 52.91 29.52 0.49
N ILE A 764 52.62 30.21 1.59
CA ILE A 764 51.86 29.64 2.72
C ILE A 764 50.40 29.36 2.35
N SER A 765 49.79 30.27 1.64
CA SER A 765 48.36 30.18 1.24
C SER A 765 48.25 30.53 -0.25
N PRO A 766 48.26 29.53 -1.16
CA PRO A 766 48.12 29.76 -2.59
C PRO A 766 46.81 30.45 -2.93
N ALA A 767 46.83 31.35 -3.88
CA ALA A 767 45.61 31.99 -4.37
C ALA A 767 44.77 30.98 -5.19
N LYS A 768 43.52 30.76 -4.81
CA LYS A 768 42.59 29.84 -5.50
C LYS A 768 41.27 30.54 -5.78
N ALA A 769 40.68 30.22 -6.91
CA ALA A 769 39.29 30.54 -7.21
C ALA A 769 38.41 29.45 -6.57
N ILE A 770 37.42 29.83 -5.79
CA ILE A 770 36.50 28.91 -5.11
C ILE A 770 35.06 29.39 -5.27
N HIS A 771 34.16 28.40 -5.26
CA HIS A 771 32.73 28.66 -5.18
C HIS A 771 32.35 28.97 -3.74
N HIS A 772 31.70 30.08 -3.52
CA HIS A 772 31.19 30.52 -2.23
C HIS A 772 29.67 30.60 -2.27
N TYR A 773 29.03 29.97 -1.29
CA TYR A 773 27.59 29.84 -1.18
C TYR A 773 27.07 30.62 0.05
N PRO A 774 26.95 31.96 -0.01
CA PRO A 774 26.42 32.76 1.11
C PRO A 774 24.99 32.37 1.47
N THR A 775 24.19 32.05 0.47
CA THR A 775 22.87 31.45 0.60
C THR A 775 22.80 30.17 -0.25
N ARG A 776 21.73 29.41 -0.11
CA ARG A 776 21.54 28.20 -0.92
C ARG A 776 21.22 28.50 -2.40
N GLU A 777 20.85 29.72 -2.70
CA GLU A 777 20.47 30.17 -4.05
C GLU A 777 21.62 30.87 -4.77
N ASP A 778 22.73 31.13 -4.09
CA ASP A 778 23.87 31.84 -4.65
C ASP A 778 25.02 30.87 -4.96
N ASN A 779 25.63 31.05 -6.10
CA ASN A 779 26.87 30.36 -6.50
C ASN A 779 27.88 31.43 -6.94
N LEU A 780 28.56 32.06 -5.98
CA LEU A 780 29.53 33.11 -6.26
C LEU A 780 30.90 32.50 -6.52
N LEU A 781 31.43 32.74 -7.72
CA LEU A 781 32.82 32.40 -8.03
C LEU A 781 33.71 33.55 -7.55
N VAL A 782 34.49 33.34 -6.51
CA VAL A 782 35.34 34.35 -5.84
C VAL A 782 36.74 33.83 -5.53
N CYS A 783 37.67 34.76 -5.30
CA CYS A 783 38.97 34.39 -4.80
C CYS A 783 38.93 34.04 -3.30
N SER A 784 39.61 32.99 -2.87
CA SER A 784 39.63 32.52 -1.47
C SER A 784 40.00 33.62 -0.46
N SER A 785 40.92 34.50 -0.80
CA SER A 785 41.30 35.63 0.03
C SER A 785 40.17 36.61 0.34
N TYR A 786 39.11 36.64 -0.41
CA TYR A 786 37.95 37.49 -0.16
C TYR A 786 37.12 36.98 1.04
N ILE A 787 36.98 35.68 1.18
CA ILE A 787 36.21 35.04 2.24
C ILE A 787 36.99 35.11 3.57
N ASP A 788 38.26 34.77 3.54
CA ASP A 788 39.11 34.67 4.74
C ASP A 788 39.56 36.03 5.29
N ALA A 789 39.11 37.15 4.70
CA ALA A 789 39.59 38.49 4.98
C ALA A 789 41.14 38.66 4.95
N SER A 790 41.84 37.66 4.49
CA SER A 790 43.30 37.64 4.39
C SER A 790 43.83 38.68 3.38
N TYR A 791 42.95 39.22 2.56
CA TYR A 791 43.23 40.37 1.71
C TYR A 791 43.83 41.57 2.48
N MET A 792 43.47 41.75 3.75
CA MET A 792 44.03 42.78 4.63
C MET A 792 45.56 42.66 4.83
N ILE A 793 46.13 41.47 4.71
CA ILE A 793 47.59 41.24 4.85
C ILE A 793 48.33 42.04 3.76
N ALA A 794 47.82 42.04 2.53
CA ALA A 794 48.41 42.77 1.39
C ALA A 794 48.45 44.30 1.63
N PHE A 795 47.51 44.86 2.41
CA PHE A 795 47.40 46.29 2.68
C PHE A 795 48.09 46.73 3.99
N THR A 796 48.45 45.83 4.89
CA THR A 796 49.04 46.18 6.19
C THR A 796 50.28 47.06 6.03
N TYR A 797 51.24 46.62 5.20
CA TYR A 797 52.47 47.33 4.96
C TYR A 797 52.27 48.65 4.15
N PRO A 798 51.53 48.70 3.06
CA PRO A 798 51.13 49.95 2.43
C PRO A 798 50.50 50.96 3.40
N ILE A 799 49.57 50.49 4.28
CA ILE A 799 48.96 51.37 5.30
C ILE A 799 50.03 51.94 6.24
N PHE A 800 50.97 51.11 6.70
CA PHE A 800 52.09 51.58 7.51
C PHE A 800 52.91 52.66 6.78
N LEU A 801 53.26 52.44 5.52
CA LEU A 801 53.95 53.44 4.69
C LEU A 801 53.14 54.76 4.54
N ILE A 802 51.82 54.66 4.39
CA ILE A 802 50.91 55.82 4.34
C ILE A 802 51.02 56.63 5.66
N ILE A 803 51.00 55.94 6.81
CA ILE A 803 51.08 56.58 8.12
C ILE A 803 52.43 57.26 8.24
N VAL A 804 53.54 56.57 7.94
CA VAL A 804 54.90 57.15 8.00
C VAL A 804 55.03 58.34 7.04
N CYS A 805 54.53 58.20 5.80
CA CYS A 805 54.52 59.29 4.81
C CYS A 805 53.73 60.51 5.30
N THR A 806 52.59 60.30 5.97
CA THR A 806 51.79 61.34 6.57
C THR A 806 52.53 62.07 7.69
N VAL A 807 53.23 61.35 8.58
CA VAL A 807 54.05 61.93 9.64
C VAL A 807 55.15 62.78 9.04
N TYR A 808 55.86 62.29 8.02
CA TYR A 808 56.87 63.09 7.33
C TYR A 808 56.26 64.32 6.62
N ALA A 809 55.12 64.22 6.05
CA ALA A 809 54.41 65.33 5.42
C ALA A 809 54.10 66.46 6.45
N VAL A 810 53.63 66.07 7.64
CA VAL A 810 53.37 66.96 8.74
C VAL A 810 54.66 67.62 9.24
N LEU A 811 55.73 66.88 9.38
CA LEU A 811 57.04 67.45 9.84
C LEU A 811 57.68 68.44 8.84
N THR A 812 57.38 68.29 7.55
CA THR A 812 57.91 69.07 6.46
C THR A 812 56.96 70.26 6.09
N ARG A 813 55.93 70.50 6.85
CA ARG A 813 54.89 71.50 6.58
C ARG A 813 55.43 73.02 6.48
N LYS A 814 56.49 73.32 7.22
CA LYS A 814 57.12 74.67 7.29
C LYS A 814 58.09 74.95 6.13
N ILE A 815 58.23 74.10 5.15
CA ILE A 815 59.11 74.25 3.99
C ILE A 815 58.47 75.20 2.94
N PRO A 816 59.19 76.01 2.18
CA PRO A 816 58.65 76.96 1.17
C PRO A 816 57.79 76.26 0.13
N GLU A 817 56.72 76.87 -0.31
CA GLU A 817 55.64 76.30 -1.18
C GLU A 817 56.18 75.80 -2.52
N ALA A 818 57.19 76.34 -3.09
CA ALA A 818 57.77 75.97 -4.36
C ALA A 818 58.38 74.54 -4.37
N PHE A 819 58.68 73.98 -3.17
CA PHE A 819 59.30 72.65 -2.97
C PHE A 819 58.45 71.71 -2.08
N ASN A 820 57.25 72.22 -1.65
CA ASN A 820 56.46 71.49 -0.61
C ASN A 820 55.27 70.75 -1.21
N GLU A 821 55.55 69.57 -1.80
CA GLU A 821 54.48 68.68 -2.24
C GLU A 821 53.67 68.14 -1.08
N SER A 822 54.21 68.16 0.17
CA SER A 822 53.57 67.64 1.36
C SER A 822 52.40 68.41 1.89
N LYS A 823 52.27 69.74 1.51
CA LYS A 823 51.10 70.57 1.89
C LYS A 823 49.80 70.08 1.28
N HIS A 824 49.90 69.40 0.15
CA HIS A 824 48.72 68.79 -0.53
C HIS A 824 48.28 67.53 0.13
N ILE A 825 49.12 66.82 0.85
CA ILE A 825 48.81 65.59 1.65
C ILE A 825 47.98 65.99 2.90
N GLU A 826 48.27 67.13 3.51
CA GLU A 826 47.55 67.67 4.67
C GLU A 826 46.14 68.22 4.33
N ILE A 827 45.98 68.85 3.19
CA ILE A 827 44.63 69.25 2.71
C ILE A 827 43.73 68.07 2.51
N GLN A 828 44.25 66.97 2.04
CA GLN A 828 43.54 65.74 1.84
C GLN A 828 43.06 65.10 3.20
N LYS A 829 43.81 65.31 4.31
CA LYS A 829 43.41 64.84 5.64
C LYS A 829 42.29 65.69 6.26
N ARG A 830 42.26 67.01 6.03
CA ARG A 830 41.16 67.91 6.53
C ARG A 830 39.84 67.61 5.80
N THR A 831 39.88 67.22 4.53
CA THR A 831 38.69 66.85 3.78
C THR A 831 38.11 65.49 4.25
N ARG A 832 38.98 64.53 4.66
CA ARG A 832 38.55 63.23 5.23
C ARG A 832 37.88 63.35 6.60
N LEU A 833 38.41 64.22 7.49
CA LEU A 833 37.83 64.43 8.83
C LEU A 833 36.46 65.13 8.76
N LYS A 834 36.20 65.93 7.73
CA LYS A 834 34.88 66.56 7.52
C LYS A 834 33.85 65.60 6.84
N ALA A 835 34.31 64.57 6.14
CA ALA A 835 33.41 63.60 5.53
C ALA A 835 33.06 62.40 6.46
N GLY A 836 33.80 62.25 7.59
CA GLY A 836 33.53 61.19 8.59
C GLY A 836 32.56 61.59 9.70
N THR A 837 31.97 62.79 9.65
CA THR A 837 30.99 63.28 10.65
C THR A 837 29.58 63.42 10.06
N CYS A 838 29.29 62.87 8.88
CA CYS A 838 27.96 62.68 8.33
C CYS A 838 27.76 61.20 8.04
N GLN A 839 27.41 60.45 9.07
CA GLN A 839 26.61 59.25 9.02
C GLN A 839 25.41 59.46 9.88
#